data_f462ebd30ef93df6c483ecec5c93435b
#
_entry.id   f462ebd30ef93df6c483ecec5c93435b
#
_cell.length_a   1.000
_cell.length_b   1.000
_cell.length_c   1.000
_cell.angle_alpha   90.00
_cell.angle_beta   90.00
_cell.angle_gamma   90.00
#
_symmetry.space_group_name_H-M   'P 1'
#
loop_
_entity.id
_entity.type
_entity.pdbx_description
1 polymer ?
#
loop_
_entity_poly.entity_id
_entity_poly.type
_entity_poly.pdbx_seq_one_letter_code
_entity_poly.pdbx_strand_id
1 'polypeptide(L)'
;MSSIISAAQATPATAARDLWLGLDTGGTYTDAVLLADGREVVASAKSLTTPWNLAIGIGRALQAVLDLLPKGSSRANITLVSMSTTLATNAVVENRFSPVCTLVIGFDDAMVERSLLLRHGGGDIVIRVPGGHSATGDESAPLDEAAITRAVIEHAERVEAFAVAAHFSVRNPAHELRARKLIRALSPKPVTCAHELSSKLDAPRRALTAALNARLTPQIRRLIEALTQVLADEAVHAPLMIVKGDGSLMKAEIAIEYPVETILSGPAASVVGAGHLTGLADFVVADMGGTTTDIAVVTGSRPAISDQGALVGSWRTMVEAVDVRTSGLGGDSETRFDRQFRLRVGPRKVMPLSLMAHVFPALSAQLRAIAELTRLPDYATQFAFRNPDRRPPEHVSSQERRVWEALDAEPRRVSTIVRSGSGLEALHRLADAGLATVAAFTPSDAMHVLDRQHDWCREAAECGARILATEEHNAGATLAADTARGISERTVEHVVRETGRILLAAVVAHDPGIEAHAKGWGGLGGRLIEDIVAGRPFSSLLQASVKLARPLVAIGAPAAAYYPEVARRLGAELAIPAHAAVCNAVGAVAGVVSETVEILVNQPSFKVFRVHDPNGIKDYEDPAPALEHARRASRELALTAARRAGAAHPHVETSVSERLAHAGQGADYLAEAVARSIATGRPLAGHAAVPHIG
;
A
#
# COMPACT_ATOMS: atom_id res chain seq x y z
N MET A 1 2.57 26.84 12.92
CA MET A 1 2.02 25.66 12.19
C MET A 1 0.91 25.07 13.05
N SER A 2 -0.35 25.40 12.74
CA SER A 2 -1.50 24.97 13.52
C SER A 2 -1.91 23.56 13.12
N SER A 3 -2.00 22.67 14.10
CA SER A 3 -2.62 21.36 13.95
C SER A 3 -4.12 21.52 13.68
N ILE A 4 -4.64 20.91 12.62
CA ILE A 4 -6.07 20.86 12.36
C ILE A 4 -6.65 19.83 13.33
N ILE A 5 -7.32 20.32 14.38
CA ILE A 5 -7.98 19.48 15.40
C ILE A 5 -9.46 19.38 15.01
N SER A 6 -9.89 18.20 14.57
CA SER A 6 -11.29 17.86 14.52
C SER A 6 -11.72 17.35 15.89
N ALA A 7 -12.41 18.17 16.66
CA ALA A 7 -12.89 17.80 17.98
C ALA A 7 -14.09 16.84 17.88
N ALA A 8 -13.88 15.57 18.24
CA ALA A 8 -14.98 14.66 18.53
C ALA A 8 -15.56 14.98 19.92
N GLN A 9 -16.87 14.94 20.06
CA GLN A 9 -17.60 15.21 21.31
C GLN A 9 -17.20 14.18 22.39
N ALA A 10 -16.75 14.66 23.54
CA ALA A 10 -16.37 13.82 24.68
C ALA A 10 -17.61 13.23 25.37
N THR A 11 -17.65 11.91 25.51
CA THR A 11 -18.63 11.16 26.29
C THR A 11 -18.23 11.12 27.78
N PRO A 12 -19.18 11.02 28.76
CA PRO A 12 -18.87 11.14 30.19
C PRO A 12 -18.12 9.93 30.77
N ALA A 13 -17.32 10.19 31.80
CA ALA A 13 -16.39 9.30 32.47
C ALA A 13 -17.04 8.02 33.02
N THR A 14 -16.55 6.87 32.56
CA THR A 14 -16.69 5.55 33.18
C THR A 14 -15.28 4.95 33.36
N ALA A 15 -15.15 3.89 34.20
CA ALA A 15 -13.89 3.24 34.58
C ALA A 15 -12.81 3.24 33.48
N ALA A 16 -11.54 3.30 33.90
CA ALA A 16 -10.41 3.33 32.96
C ALA A 16 -10.52 2.18 31.95
N ARG A 17 -10.85 2.53 30.68
CA ARG A 17 -10.98 1.58 29.57
C ARG A 17 -9.61 1.30 28.97
N ASP A 18 -9.43 0.10 28.45
CA ASP A 18 -8.27 -0.21 27.62
C ASP A 18 -8.32 0.62 26.34
N LEU A 19 -7.22 1.30 26.04
CA LEU A 19 -7.08 2.11 24.84
C LEU A 19 -6.14 1.43 23.85
N TRP A 20 -6.54 1.40 22.58
CA TRP A 20 -5.73 0.92 21.48
C TRP A 20 -5.39 2.10 20.57
N LEU A 21 -4.10 2.29 20.29
CA LEU A 21 -3.60 3.37 19.45
C LEU A 21 -3.34 2.85 18.03
N GLY A 22 -4.10 3.37 17.08
CA GLY A 22 -3.90 3.12 15.65
C GLY A 22 -3.20 4.28 14.97
N LEU A 23 -2.19 3.98 14.17
CA LEU A 23 -1.42 4.94 13.37
C LEU A 23 -1.48 4.54 11.89
N ASP A 24 -1.69 5.50 11.01
CA ASP A 24 -1.52 5.31 9.57
C ASP A 24 -0.63 6.41 9.00
N THR A 25 0.44 6.01 8.32
CA THR A 25 1.34 6.96 7.67
C THR A 25 1.13 6.90 6.16
N GLY A 26 0.25 7.76 5.67
CA GLY A 26 -0.02 7.94 4.25
C GLY A 26 0.96 8.90 3.57
N GLY A 27 0.78 9.09 2.25
CA GLY A 27 1.64 9.97 1.45
C GLY A 27 1.43 11.47 1.70
N THR A 28 0.30 11.91 2.30
CA THR A 28 -0.04 13.32 2.55
C THR A 28 -0.20 13.60 4.04
N TYR A 29 -0.93 12.75 4.74
CA TYR A 29 -1.19 12.85 6.16
C TYR A 29 -0.79 11.59 6.90
N THR A 30 -0.42 11.78 8.16
CA THR A 30 -0.29 10.74 9.17
C THR A 30 -1.48 10.87 10.12
N ASP A 31 -2.24 9.79 10.24
CA ASP A 31 -3.45 9.70 11.06
C ASP A 31 -3.16 8.94 12.35
N ALA A 32 -3.75 9.40 13.46
CA ALA A 32 -3.71 8.73 14.75
C ALA A 32 -5.12 8.61 15.32
N VAL A 33 -5.48 7.45 15.87
CA VAL A 33 -6.77 7.19 16.52
C VAL A 33 -6.59 6.47 17.84
N LEU A 34 -7.47 6.74 18.80
CA LEU A 34 -7.62 5.95 20.01
C LEU A 34 -8.97 5.22 19.96
N LEU A 35 -8.92 3.90 20.11
CA LEU A 35 -10.10 3.05 20.26
C LEU A 35 -10.22 2.60 21.71
N ALA A 36 -11.38 2.78 22.31
CA ALA A 36 -11.71 2.19 23.59
C ALA A 36 -12.16 0.74 23.41
N ASP A 37 -11.56 -0.17 24.17
CA ASP A 37 -11.83 -1.61 24.18
C ASP A 37 -11.74 -2.25 22.75
N GLY A 38 -10.94 -1.63 21.87
CA GLY A 38 -10.77 -2.03 20.48
C GLY A 38 -12.02 -1.91 19.62
N ARG A 39 -12.98 -1.06 20.00
CA ARG A 39 -14.28 -0.94 19.32
C ARG A 39 -14.68 0.48 18.97
N GLU A 40 -14.64 1.38 19.92
CA GLU A 40 -15.18 2.75 19.80
C GLU A 40 -14.06 3.75 19.57
N VAL A 41 -14.14 4.55 18.52
CA VAL A 41 -13.20 5.66 18.30
C VAL A 41 -13.51 6.78 19.30
N VAL A 42 -12.59 7.02 20.23
CA VAL A 42 -12.75 8.04 21.29
C VAL A 42 -11.95 9.31 21.03
N ALA A 43 -10.90 9.22 20.19
CA ALA A 43 -10.14 10.38 19.75
C ALA A 43 -9.50 10.11 18.38
N SER A 44 -9.29 11.16 17.61
CA SER A 44 -8.52 11.09 16.36
C SER A 44 -7.79 12.39 16.11
N ALA A 45 -6.61 12.31 15.48
CA ALA A 45 -5.81 13.45 15.10
C ALA A 45 -5.12 13.19 13.76
N LYS A 46 -4.77 14.27 13.04
CA LYS A 46 -4.04 14.25 11.78
C LYS A 46 -2.84 15.19 11.84
N SER A 47 -1.75 14.79 11.22
CA SER A 47 -0.57 15.63 10.99
C SER A 47 -0.12 15.49 9.54
N LEU A 48 0.51 16.51 8.98
CA LEU A 48 1.14 16.38 7.67
C LEU A 48 2.29 15.37 7.73
N THR A 49 2.30 14.44 6.79
CA THR A 49 3.39 13.49 6.64
C THR A 49 4.66 14.23 6.25
N THR A 50 5.77 13.87 6.87
CA THR A 50 7.11 14.34 6.54
C THR A 50 7.87 13.26 5.78
N PRO A 51 7.83 13.22 4.41
CA PRO A 51 8.35 12.10 3.62
C PRO A 51 9.85 11.85 3.82
N TRP A 52 10.60 12.88 4.24
CA TRP A 52 12.04 12.77 4.51
C TRP A 52 12.37 12.19 5.90
N ASN A 53 11.43 12.27 6.84
CA ASN A 53 11.54 11.68 8.18
C ASN A 53 10.14 11.41 8.73
N LEU A 54 9.64 10.20 8.51
CA LEU A 54 8.28 9.82 8.91
C LEU A 54 8.05 9.94 10.42
N ALA A 55 9.09 9.76 11.24
CA ALA A 55 8.98 9.87 12.70
C ALA A 55 8.50 11.25 13.17
N ILE A 56 8.81 12.33 12.44
CA ILE A 56 8.35 13.68 12.78
C ILE A 56 6.82 13.78 12.61
N GLY A 57 6.29 13.35 11.48
CA GLY A 57 4.84 13.36 11.22
C GLY A 57 4.09 12.45 12.20
N ILE A 58 4.64 11.26 12.45
CA ILE A 58 4.09 10.29 13.41
C ILE A 58 4.09 10.89 14.82
N GLY A 59 5.20 11.46 15.28
CA GLY A 59 5.30 12.07 16.62
C GLY A 59 4.29 13.19 16.82
N ARG A 60 4.08 14.04 15.78
CA ARG A 60 3.07 15.11 15.83
C ARG A 60 1.65 14.57 15.90
N ALA A 61 1.31 13.57 15.09
CA ALA A 61 -0.01 12.94 15.12
C ALA A 61 -0.26 12.22 16.45
N LEU A 62 0.76 11.53 16.96
CA LEU A 62 0.74 10.88 18.28
C LEU A 62 0.48 11.89 19.38
N GLN A 63 1.28 12.94 19.47
CA GLN A 63 1.11 13.97 20.50
C GLN A 63 -0.29 14.60 20.44
N ALA A 64 -0.74 14.96 19.22
CA ALA A 64 -2.06 15.55 19.03
C ALA A 64 -3.21 14.62 19.49
N VAL A 65 -3.13 13.31 19.25
CA VAL A 65 -4.16 12.38 19.73
C VAL A 65 -4.06 12.10 21.25
N LEU A 66 -2.85 12.12 21.81
CA LEU A 66 -2.65 11.98 23.26
C LEU A 66 -3.17 13.19 24.04
N ASP A 67 -3.12 14.38 23.46
CA ASP A 67 -3.72 15.60 24.04
C ASP A 67 -5.26 15.53 24.10
N LEU A 68 -5.87 14.61 23.33
CA LEU A 68 -7.32 14.34 23.30
C LEU A 68 -7.73 13.13 24.13
N LEU A 69 -6.86 12.61 25.00
CA LEU A 69 -7.19 11.49 25.89
C LEU A 69 -8.48 11.75 26.67
N PRO A 70 -9.40 10.76 26.77
CA PRO A 70 -10.64 10.89 27.55
C PRO A 70 -10.36 11.23 29.01
N LYS A 71 -11.21 12.02 29.62
CA LYS A 71 -11.10 12.38 31.03
C LYS A 71 -11.04 11.11 31.91
N GLY A 72 -10.04 11.02 32.77
CA GLY A 72 -9.82 9.88 33.65
C GLY A 72 -8.96 8.76 33.02
N SER A 73 -8.56 8.89 31.75
CA SER A 73 -7.59 8.02 31.11
C SER A 73 -6.20 8.65 31.13
N SER A 74 -5.19 7.80 31.05
CA SER A 74 -3.76 8.18 30.98
C SER A 74 -3.07 7.38 29.86
N ARG A 75 -1.84 7.72 29.55
CA ARG A 75 -0.99 6.96 28.61
C ARG A 75 -0.80 5.50 29.04
N ALA A 76 -0.85 5.21 30.34
CA ALA A 76 -0.81 3.86 30.88
C ALA A 76 -2.04 3.00 30.51
N ASN A 77 -3.13 3.59 30.06
CA ASN A 77 -4.28 2.83 29.57
C ASN A 77 -4.10 2.35 28.12
N ILE A 78 -3.06 2.82 27.42
CA ILE A 78 -2.76 2.34 26.06
C ILE A 78 -2.10 0.97 26.18
N THR A 79 -2.83 -0.08 25.77
CA THR A 79 -2.41 -1.48 25.91
C THR A 79 -1.99 -2.10 24.59
N LEU A 80 -2.23 -1.42 23.45
CA LEU A 80 -1.84 -1.85 22.12
C LEU A 80 -1.52 -0.63 21.25
N VAL A 81 -0.43 -0.70 20.48
CA VAL A 81 -0.12 0.25 19.39
C VAL A 81 -0.03 -0.55 18.11
N SER A 82 -0.64 -0.05 17.04
CA SER A 82 -0.48 -0.65 15.72
C SER A 82 -0.35 0.40 14.64
N MET A 83 0.46 0.10 13.61
CA MET A 83 0.76 1.04 12.53
C MET A 83 0.63 0.39 11.15
N SER A 84 -0.06 1.08 10.23
CA SER A 84 0.09 0.89 8.79
C SER A 84 1.02 1.96 8.20
N THR A 85 1.74 1.59 7.15
CA THR A 85 2.73 2.47 6.53
C THR A 85 2.85 2.24 5.03
N THR A 86 2.93 3.32 4.28
CA THR A 86 3.22 3.26 2.83
C THR A 86 4.72 3.17 2.53
N LEU A 87 5.60 3.06 3.55
CA LEU A 87 7.05 3.08 3.36
C LEU A 87 7.53 2.01 2.38
N ALA A 88 7.14 0.74 2.59
CA ALA A 88 7.55 -0.36 1.73
C ALA A 88 7.02 -0.19 0.29
N THR A 89 5.76 0.18 0.15
CA THR A 89 5.13 0.44 -1.16
C THR A 89 5.84 1.59 -1.90
N ASN A 90 6.09 2.71 -1.21
CA ASN A 90 6.78 3.86 -1.79
C ASN A 90 8.23 3.55 -2.15
N ALA A 91 8.96 2.82 -1.30
CA ALA A 91 10.33 2.40 -1.60
C ALA A 91 10.41 1.57 -2.88
N VAL A 92 9.42 0.68 -3.11
CA VAL A 92 9.32 -0.13 -4.32
C VAL A 92 8.97 0.72 -5.54
N VAL A 93 7.99 1.62 -5.45
CA VAL A 93 7.56 2.49 -6.56
C VAL A 93 8.65 3.49 -6.96
N GLU A 94 9.31 4.09 -5.97
CA GLU A 94 10.34 5.10 -6.16
C GLU A 94 11.73 4.52 -6.44
N ASN A 95 11.86 3.18 -6.45
CA ASN A 95 13.12 2.44 -6.61
C ASN A 95 14.21 2.92 -5.62
N ARG A 96 13.81 3.20 -4.38
CA ARG A 96 14.69 3.66 -3.30
C ARG A 96 15.08 2.49 -2.42
N PHE A 97 16.12 1.79 -2.81
CA PHE A 97 16.53 0.56 -2.15
C PHE A 97 17.91 0.66 -1.52
N SER A 98 18.09 -0.09 -0.43
CA SER A 98 19.42 -0.41 0.07
C SER A 98 20.10 -1.42 -0.84
N PRO A 99 21.41 -1.31 -1.11
CA PRO A 99 22.14 -2.27 -1.92
C PRO A 99 22.17 -3.65 -1.26
N VAL A 100 21.94 -4.71 -2.04
CA VAL A 100 21.90 -6.09 -1.55
C VAL A 100 22.74 -7.02 -2.42
N CYS A 101 23.23 -8.12 -1.82
CA CYS A 101 23.80 -9.25 -2.54
C CYS A 101 22.79 -10.41 -2.54
N THR A 102 22.36 -10.83 -3.72
CA THR A 102 21.41 -11.94 -3.90
C THR A 102 22.16 -13.16 -4.41
N LEU A 103 22.16 -14.23 -3.61
CA LEU A 103 22.70 -15.53 -3.98
C LEU A 103 21.60 -16.39 -4.58
N VAL A 104 21.73 -16.79 -5.84
CA VAL A 104 20.77 -17.66 -6.53
C VAL A 104 21.40 -19.04 -6.75
N ILE A 105 20.86 -20.05 -6.04
CA ILE A 105 21.43 -21.40 -5.97
C ILE A 105 20.69 -22.30 -6.98
N GLY A 106 21.42 -22.90 -7.92
CA GLY A 106 20.87 -23.79 -8.93
C GLY A 106 20.06 -23.09 -10.02
N PHE A 107 20.27 -21.78 -10.24
CA PHE A 107 19.63 -21.02 -11.31
C PHE A 107 20.43 -21.09 -12.60
N ASP A 108 19.76 -21.29 -13.71
CA ASP A 108 20.29 -21.09 -15.06
C ASP A 108 20.14 -19.63 -15.51
N ASP A 109 20.65 -19.29 -16.70
CA ASP A 109 20.59 -17.92 -17.24
C ASP A 109 19.15 -17.46 -17.49
N ALA A 110 18.27 -18.33 -17.96
CA ALA A 110 16.86 -18.03 -18.22
C ALA A 110 16.10 -17.74 -16.91
N MET A 111 16.40 -18.44 -15.83
CA MET A 111 15.82 -18.20 -14.52
C MET A 111 16.28 -16.86 -13.93
N VAL A 112 17.56 -16.51 -14.08
CA VAL A 112 18.10 -15.21 -13.64
C VAL A 112 17.44 -14.08 -14.44
N GLU A 113 17.29 -14.21 -15.75
CA GLU A 113 16.62 -13.22 -16.58
C GLU A 113 15.14 -13.04 -16.18
N ARG A 114 14.39 -14.13 -15.99
CA ARG A 114 13.00 -14.10 -15.55
C ARG A 114 12.80 -13.53 -14.15
N SER A 115 13.83 -13.61 -13.30
CA SER A 115 13.76 -13.03 -11.94
C SER A 115 13.73 -11.52 -11.94
N LEU A 116 14.10 -10.86 -13.03
CA LEU A 116 14.22 -9.41 -13.18
C LEU A 116 15.24 -8.75 -12.23
N LEU A 117 16.03 -9.53 -11.48
CA LEU A 117 17.00 -9.02 -10.53
C LEU A 117 18.04 -8.09 -11.17
N LEU A 118 18.43 -8.36 -12.43
CA LEU A 118 19.41 -7.56 -13.16
C LEU A 118 18.83 -6.30 -13.82
N ARG A 119 17.51 -6.21 -14.02
CA ARG A 119 16.88 -5.10 -14.75
C ARG A 119 16.68 -3.85 -13.90
N HIS A 120 16.62 -4.00 -12.61
CA HIS A 120 16.22 -2.93 -11.68
C HIS A 120 17.32 -2.62 -10.64
N GLY A 121 18.55 -3.00 -10.93
CA GLY A 121 19.66 -2.89 -9.99
C GLY A 121 20.27 -1.49 -9.94
N GLY A 122 20.00 -0.77 -8.87
CA GLY A 122 20.81 0.36 -8.42
C GLY A 122 21.94 -0.10 -7.49
N GLY A 123 22.91 -0.88 -7.99
CA GLY A 123 24.02 -1.36 -7.18
C GLY A 123 23.86 -2.76 -6.59
N ASP A 124 22.84 -3.51 -7.00
CA ASP A 124 22.65 -4.89 -6.56
C ASP A 124 23.66 -5.85 -7.19
N ILE A 125 24.04 -6.82 -6.39
CA ILE A 125 24.98 -7.87 -6.76
C ILE A 125 24.19 -9.19 -6.82
N VAL A 126 24.22 -9.86 -7.97
CA VAL A 126 23.59 -11.17 -8.16
C VAL A 126 24.67 -12.20 -8.42
N ILE A 127 24.79 -13.19 -7.53
CA ILE A 127 25.80 -14.25 -7.60
C ILE A 127 25.12 -15.59 -7.82
N ARG A 128 25.51 -16.29 -8.87
CA ARG A 128 25.08 -17.67 -9.12
C ARG A 128 25.94 -18.64 -8.31
N VAL A 129 25.28 -19.54 -7.61
CA VAL A 129 25.93 -20.58 -6.80
C VAL A 129 25.50 -21.94 -7.32
N PRO A 130 26.44 -22.85 -7.65
CA PRO A 130 26.14 -24.24 -7.93
C PRO A 130 25.45 -24.94 -6.76
N GLY A 131 24.46 -25.81 -7.07
CA GLY A 131 23.62 -26.48 -6.08
C GLY A 131 22.20 -26.64 -6.58
N GLY A 132 21.26 -26.87 -5.65
CA GLY A 132 19.84 -26.95 -5.92
C GLY A 132 19.24 -28.32 -5.70
N HIS A 133 17.88 -28.35 -5.74
CA HIS A 133 17.08 -29.55 -5.55
C HIS A 133 16.20 -29.81 -6.76
N SER A 134 15.69 -31.03 -6.88
CA SER A 134 14.70 -31.44 -7.88
C SER A 134 13.28 -31.05 -7.47
N ALA A 135 12.33 -31.23 -8.38
CA ALA A 135 10.90 -31.05 -8.09
C ALA A 135 10.37 -31.99 -6.97
N THR A 136 11.07 -33.08 -6.69
CA THR A 136 10.77 -34.03 -5.63
C THR A 136 11.51 -33.73 -4.31
N GLY A 137 12.35 -32.69 -4.28
CA GLY A 137 13.12 -32.27 -3.11
C GLY A 137 14.44 -33.00 -2.90
N ASP A 138 14.83 -33.89 -3.83
CA ASP A 138 16.13 -34.56 -3.77
C ASP A 138 17.24 -33.60 -4.22
N GLU A 139 18.42 -33.71 -3.63
CA GLU A 139 19.56 -32.87 -4.02
C GLU A 139 19.98 -33.21 -5.46
N SER A 140 19.91 -32.23 -6.36
CA SER A 140 20.30 -32.37 -7.77
C SER A 140 21.78 -32.06 -8.02
N ALA A 141 22.35 -31.22 -7.19
CA ALA A 141 23.78 -30.91 -7.19
C ALA A 141 24.21 -30.44 -5.79
N PRO A 142 25.42 -30.79 -5.33
CA PRO A 142 25.93 -30.35 -4.02
C PRO A 142 26.10 -28.83 -3.98
N LEU A 143 25.87 -28.23 -2.80
CA LEU A 143 26.03 -26.79 -2.59
C LEU A 143 27.52 -26.39 -2.65
N ASP A 144 27.85 -25.42 -3.51
CA ASP A 144 29.19 -24.82 -3.52
C ASP A 144 29.32 -23.77 -2.39
N GLU A 145 29.71 -24.25 -1.20
CA GLU A 145 29.96 -23.43 -0.01
C GLU A 145 31.10 -22.44 -0.19
N ALA A 146 32.10 -22.82 -1.00
CA ALA A 146 33.25 -21.95 -1.26
C ALA A 146 32.87 -20.74 -2.11
N ALA A 147 31.94 -20.91 -3.07
CA ALA A 147 31.39 -19.79 -3.84
C ALA A 147 30.61 -18.80 -2.93
N ILE A 148 29.84 -19.31 -1.99
CA ILE A 148 29.15 -18.48 -1.01
C ILE A 148 30.12 -17.69 -0.16
N THR A 149 31.13 -18.36 0.37
CA THR A 149 32.17 -17.74 1.21
C THR A 149 32.92 -16.63 0.47
N ARG A 150 33.31 -16.87 -0.79
CA ARG A 150 33.95 -15.84 -1.64
C ARG A 150 33.00 -14.63 -1.84
N ALA A 151 31.73 -14.88 -2.20
CA ALA A 151 30.75 -13.82 -2.42
C ALA A 151 30.55 -12.94 -1.18
N VAL A 152 30.48 -13.54 0.02
CA VAL A 152 30.33 -12.78 1.26
C VAL A 152 31.57 -11.94 1.55
N ILE A 153 32.79 -12.52 1.46
CA ILE A 153 34.04 -11.78 1.72
C ILE A 153 34.18 -10.60 0.76
N GLU A 154 33.85 -10.79 -0.52
CA GLU A 154 34.01 -9.76 -1.55
C GLU A 154 33.01 -8.62 -1.43
N HIS A 155 31.78 -8.92 -0.99
CA HIS A 155 30.65 -7.98 -1.13
C HIS A 155 30.05 -7.48 0.19
N ALA A 156 30.41 -8.05 1.35
CA ALA A 156 29.77 -7.70 2.63
C ALA A 156 29.88 -6.20 2.97
N GLU A 157 31.00 -5.54 2.65
CA GLU A 157 31.19 -4.11 2.92
C GLU A 157 30.40 -3.20 1.96
N ARG A 158 29.94 -3.73 0.83
CA ARG A 158 29.26 -2.97 -0.24
C ARG A 158 27.75 -3.06 -0.17
N VAL A 159 27.20 -3.94 0.66
CA VAL A 159 25.76 -4.21 0.76
C VAL A 159 25.24 -4.04 2.17
N GLU A 160 23.96 -3.79 2.30
CA GLU A 160 23.25 -3.64 3.59
C GLU A 160 22.62 -4.97 4.07
N ALA A 161 22.36 -5.91 3.16
CA ALA A 161 21.72 -7.18 3.45
C ALA A 161 22.04 -8.23 2.38
N PHE A 162 21.76 -9.49 2.69
CA PHE A 162 21.84 -10.62 1.76
C PHE A 162 20.45 -11.22 1.52
N ALA A 163 20.23 -11.71 0.29
CA ALA A 163 19.11 -12.56 -0.06
C ALA A 163 19.62 -13.89 -0.60
N VAL A 164 18.94 -14.99 -0.29
CA VAL A 164 19.27 -16.34 -0.76
C VAL A 164 18.02 -16.96 -1.36
N ALA A 165 18.10 -17.45 -2.59
CA ALA A 165 17.03 -18.15 -3.26
C ALA A 165 17.56 -19.40 -3.97
N ALA A 166 17.00 -20.58 -3.65
CA ALA A 166 17.40 -21.82 -4.29
C ALA A 166 16.28 -22.41 -5.17
N HIS A 167 16.69 -23.08 -6.23
CA HIS A 167 15.78 -23.83 -7.07
C HIS A 167 15.11 -24.92 -6.23
N PHE A 168 13.80 -25.01 -6.25
CA PHE A 168 12.97 -25.90 -5.44
C PHE A 168 13.17 -25.82 -3.91
N SER A 169 13.62 -24.68 -3.37
CA SER A 169 13.75 -24.51 -1.92
C SER A 169 12.44 -24.67 -1.13
N VAL A 170 11.29 -24.54 -1.77
CA VAL A 170 9.98 -24.83 -1.16
C VAL A 170 9.72 -26.34 -1.03
N ARG A 171 10.49 -27.18 -1.72
CA ARG A 171 10.50 -28.64 -1.59
C ARG A 171 11.52 -29.10 -0.56
N ASN A 172 12.71 -28.45 -0.57
CA ASN A 172 13.78 -28.73 0.37
C ASN A 172 14.60 -27.44 0.61
N PRO A 173 14.47 -26.79 1.79
CA PRO A 173 15.16 -25.54 2.09
C PRO A 173 16.63 -25.70 2.51
N ALA A 174 17.18 -26.92 2.54
CA ALA A 174 18.48 -27.23 3.14
C ALA A 174 19.62 -26.33 2.62
N HIS A 175 19.66 -26.05 1.31
CA HIS A 175 20.69 -25.18 0.72
C HIS A 175 20.55 -23.72 1.14
N GLU A 176 19.32 -23.16 1.22
CA GLU A 176 19.12 -21.80 1.70
C GLU A 176 19.48 -21.69 3.19
N LEU A 177 19.09 -22.65 4.01
CA LEU A 177 19.41 -22.70 5.43
C LEU A 177 20.94 -22.82 5.66
N ARG A 178 21.62 -23.63 4.85
CA ARG A 178 23.07 -23.78 4.91
C ARG A 178 23.80 -22.50 4.47
N ALA A 179 23.35 -21.88 3.38
CA ALA A 179 23.86 -20.60 2.91
C ALA A 179 23.71 -19.51 3.97
N ARG A 180 22.51 -19.40 4.60
CA ARG A 180 22.26 -18.45 5.70
C ARG A 180 23.24 -18.66 6.87
N LYS A 181 23.47 -19.91 7.26
CA LYS A 181 24.43 -20.23 8.34
C LYS A 181 25.83 -19.76 8.00
N LEU A 182 26.29 -19.97 6.76
CA LEU A 182 27.60 -19.52 6.28
C LEU A 182 27.71 -18.00 6.26
N ILE A 183 26.69 -17.31 5.72
CA ILE A 183 26.67 -15.84 5.67
C ILE A 183 26.74 -15.26 7.07
N ARG A 184 25.90 -15.74 8.01
CA ARG A 184 25.88 -15.26 9.40
C ARG A 184 27.18 -15.51 10.17
N ALA A 185 27.94 -16.52 9.79
CA ALA A 185 29.29 -16.78 10.39
C ALA A 185 30.33 -15.77 9.91
N LEU A 186 30.14 -15.15 8.75
CA LEU A 186 31.09 -14.24 8.11
C LEU A 186 30.66 -12.75 8.17
N SER A 187 29.40 -12.47 8.37
CA SER A 187 28.84 -11.12 8.34
C SER A 187 27.66 -10.97 9.30
N PRO A 188 27.57 -9.85 10.06
CA PRO A 188 26.44 -9.55 10.93
C PRO A 188 25.20 -9.05 10.17
N LYS A 189 25.27 -8.89 8.86
CA LYS A 189 24.19 -8.33 8.04
C LYS A 189 22.99 -9.27 7.95
N PRO A 190 21.76 -8.73 7.84
CA PRO A 190 20.55 -9.55 7.74
C PRO A 190 20.57 -10.42 6.49
N VAL A 191 19.97 -11.61 6.61
CA VAL A 191 19.86 -12.59 5.52
C VAL A 191 18.42 -13.04 5.38
N THR A 192 17.86 -12.87 4.21
CA THR A 192 16.52 -13.34 3.84
C THR A 192 16.62 -14.62 3.01
N CYS A 193 15.89 -15.67 3.40
CA CYS A 193 15.74 -16.90 2.61
C CYS A 193 14.38 -16.91 1.88
N ALA A 194 14.39 -17.26 0.60
CA ALA A 194 13.20 -17.16 -0.25
C ALA A 194 12.08 -18.14 0.13
N HIS A 195 12.40 -19.32 0.67
CA HIS A 195 11.41 -20.30 1.12
C HIS A 195 10.57 -19.83 2.32
N GLU A 196 11.05 -18.84 3.09
CA GLU A 196 10.35 -18.29 4.24
C GLU A 196 9.23 -17.31 3.83
N LEU A 197 9.28 -16.76 2.60
CA LEU A 197 8.36 -15.74 2.10
C LEU A 197 7.22 -16.30 1.26
N SER A 198 7.33 -17.53 0.75
CA SER A 198 6.30 -18.16 -0.05
C SER A 198 6.52 -19.66 -0.18
N SER A 199 5.45 -20.44 -0.02
CA SER A 199 5.38 -21.88 -0.30
C SER A 199 5.18 -22.21 -1.79
N LYS A 200 4.84 -21.22 -2.62
CA LYS A 200 4.52 -21.40 -4.04
C LYS A 200 5.78 -21.67 -4.87
N LEU A 201 5.63 -22.47 -5.92
CA LEU A 201 6.65 -22.63 -6.96
C LEU A 201 6.90 -21.26 -7.66
N ASP A 202 7.83 -21.18 -8.58
CA ASP A 202 8.35 -19.99 -9.25
C ASP A 202 9.59 -19.41 -8.54
N ALA A 203 10.69 -20.15 -8.63
CA ALA A 203 11.96 -19.74 -8.03
C ALA A 203 12.44 -18.34 -8.46
N PRO A 204 12.30 -17.89 -9.74
CA PRO A 204 12.62 -16.53 -10.14
C PRO A 204 11.85 -15.45 -9.36
N ARG A 205 10.53 -15.60 -9.16
CA ARG A 205 9.74 -14.65 -8.40
C ARG A 205 10.02 -14.72 -6.89
N ARG A 206 10.31 -15.92 -6.35
CA ARG A 206 10.77 -16.02 -4.95
C ARG A 206 12.10 -15.29 -4.75
N ALA A 207 13.04 -15.41 -5.69
CA ALA A 207 14.30 -14.69 -5.64
C ALA A 207 14.10 -13.18 -5.65
N LEU A 208 13.22 -12.69 -6.51
CA LEU A 208 12.81 -11.27 -6.54
C LEU A 208 12.21 -10.83 -5.20
N THR A 209 11.28 -11.62 -4.65
CA THR A 209 10.63 -11.30 -3.37
C THR A 209 11.64 -11.28 -2.23
N ALA A 210 12.58 -12.22 -2.19
CA ALA A 210 13.66 -12.25 -1.19
C ALA A 210 14.61 -11.06 -1.32
N ALA A 211 14.96 -10.67 -2.54
CA ALA A 211 15.77 -9.47 -2.78
C ALA A 211 15.05 -8.20 -2.33
N LEU A 212 13.75 -8.05 -2.65
CA LEU A 212 12.94 -6.93 -2.18
C LEU A 212 12.84 -6.90 -0.66
N ASN A 213 12.64 -8.04 -0.01
CA ASN A 213 12.63 -8.12 1.45
C ASN A 213 13.95 -7.63 2.05
N ALA A 214 15.07 -8.13 1.54
CA ALA A 214 16.40 -7.73 2.00
C ALA A 214 16.66 -6.22 1.80
N ARG A 215 16.21 -5.64 0.68
CA ARG A 215 16.32 -4.19 0.38
C ARG A 215 15.51 -3.32 1.33
N LEU A 216 14.34 -3.79 1.78
CA LEU A 216 13.44 -3.06 2.66
C LEU A 216 13.83 -3.15 4.14
N THR A 217 14.52 -4.22 4.54
CA THR A 217 14.88 -4.50 5.95
C THR A 217 15.55 -3.30 6.66
N PRO A 218 16.57 -2.62 6.10
CA PRO A 218 17.21 -1.49 6.78
C PRO A 218 16.27 -0.29 6.97
N GLN A 219 15.33 -0.09 6.04
CA GLN A 219 14.41 1.05 6.08
C GLN A 219 13.31 0.85 7.11
N ILE A 220 12.68 -0.34 7.12
CA ILE A 220 11.64 -0.69 8.10
C ILE A 220 12.23 -0.74 9.51
N ARG A 221 13.45 -1.27 9.67
CA ARG A 221 14.15 -1.24 10.95
C ARG A 221 14.27 0.18 11.48
N ARG A 222 14.81 1.11 10.69
CA ARG A 222 14.95 2.53 11.09
C ARG A 222 13.61 3.17 11.45
N LEU A 223 12.53 2.87 10.71
CA LEU A 223 11.21 3.40 11.02
C LEU A 223 10.70 2.86 12.37
N ILE A 224 10.82 1.54 12.60
CA ILE A 224 10.36 0.90 13.84
C ILE A 224 11.18 1.40 15.05
N GLU A 225 12.50 1.51 14.92
CA GLU A 225 13.37 2.05 15.95
C GLU A 225 12.98 3.50 16.31
N ALA A 226 12.78 4.35 15.30
CA ALA A 226 12.36 5.74 15.50
C ALA A 226 10.96 5.83 16.14
N LEU A 227 10.00 4.99 15.73
CA LEU A 227 8.68 4.95 16.34
C LEU A 227 8.73 4.45 17.78
N THR A 228 9.50 3.41 18.06
CA THR A 228 9.69 2.90 19.43
C THR A 228 10.26 3.99 20.35
N GLN A 229 11.21 4.79 19.85
CA GLN A 229 11.75 5.92 20.61
C GLN A 229 10.68 6.99 20.86
N VAL A 230 9.90 7.37 19.83
CA VAL A 230 8.80 8.35 20.00
C VAL A 230 7.76 7.87 21.00
N LEU A 231 7.40 6.58 21.01
CA LEU A 231 6.47 6.01 21.98
C LEU A 231 7.05 6.02 23.40
N ALA A 232 8.34 5.73 23.55
CA ALA A 232 9.03 5.77 24.84
C ALA A 232 9.11 7.21 25.38
N ASP A 233 9.43 8.19 24.56
CA ASP A 233 9.46 9.61 24.93
C ASP A 233 8.10 10.11 25.41
N GLU A 234 7.01 9.57 24.83
CA GLU A 234 5.63 9.85 25.25
C GLU A 234 5.12 8.93 26.36
N ALA A 235 5.99 8.13 26.98
CA ALA A 235 5.65 7.17 28.04
C ALA A 235 4.52 6.19 27.68
N VAL A 236 4.46 5.76 26.42
CA VAL A 236 3.55 4.71 25.90
C VAL A 236 4.32 3.39 25.88
N HIS A 237 3.98 2.47 26.78
CA HIS A 237 4.66 1.18 26.97
C HIS A 237 3.76 0.01 26.54
N ALA A 238 3.27 0.02 25.31
CA ALA A 238 2.43 -1.02 24.75
C ALA A 238 3.16 -1.77 23.63
N PRO A 239 2.80 -3.05 23.36
CA PRO A 239 3.37 -3.78 22.22
C PRO A 239 3.04 -3.07 20.91
N LEU A 240 4.04 -3.00 20.02
CA LEU A 240 3.90 -2.41 18.69
C LEU A 240 3.63 -3.50 17.66
N MET A 241 2.52 -3.35 16.95
CA MET A 241 2.13 -4.20 15.82
C MET A 241 2.25 -3.42 14.52
N ILE A 242 2.50 -4.13 13.43
CA ILE A 242 2.55 -3.58 12.07
C ILE A 242 1.52 -4.31 11.20
N VAL A 243 0.83 -3.57 10.36
CA VAL A 243 -0.17 -4.11 9.43
C VAL A 243 0.54 -4.78 8.25
N LYS A 244 0.11 -5.99 7.89
CA LYS A 244 0.51 -6.72 6.69
C LYS A 244 -0.33 -6.30 5.48
N GLY A 245 0.15 -6.64 4.29
CA GLY A 245 -0.57 -6.39 3.03
C GLY A 245 -1.89 -7.15 2.87
N ASP A 246 -2.12 -8.19 3.65
CA ASP A 246 -3.38 -8.95 3.72
C ASP A 246 -4.38 -8.37 4.75
N GLY A 247 -3.99 -7.33 5.49
CA GLY A 247 -4.79 -6.70 6.55
C GLY A 247 -4.62 -7.32 7.93
N SER A 248 -3.84 -8.37 8.07
CA SER A 248 -3.50 -8.94 9.37
C SER A 248 -2.36 -8.16 10.06
N LEU A 249 -2.13 -8.48 11.33
CA LEU A 249 -1.14 -7.81 12.17
C LEU A 249 0.03 -8.75 12.48
N MET A 250 1.22 -8.17 12.60
CA MET A 250 2.41 -8.85 13.11
C MET A 250 3.18 -7.93 14.06
N LYS A 251 3.93 -8.52 15.01
CA LYS A 251 4.85 -7.75 15.87
C LYS A 251 5.88 -6.99 15.06
N ALA A 252 6.31 -5.84 15.56
CA ALA A 252 7.31 -4.99 14.93
C ALA A 252 8.62 -5.74 14.63
N GLU A 253 9.06 -6.64 15.52
CA GLU A 253 10.26 -7.46 15.34
C GLU A 253 10.14 -8.38 14.11
N ILE A 254 8.95 -8.95 13.88
CA ILE A 254 8.67 -9.80 12.72
C ILE A 254 8.62 -8.94 11.43
N ALA A 255 8.07 -7.73 11.52
CA ALA A 255 8.06 -6.79 10.40
C ALA A 255 9.48 -6.38 9.96
N ILE A 256 10.45 -6.33 10.87
CA ILE A 256 11.86 -6.12 10.53
C ILE A 256 12.47 -7.31 9.77
N GLU A 257 12.05 -8.54 10.08
CA GLU A 257 12.51 -9.75 9.38
C GLU A 257 11.84 -9.89 7.99
N TYR A 258 10.54 -9.58 7.91
CA TYR A 258 9.71 -9.76 6.71
C TYR A 258 9.03 -8.45 6.24
N PRO A 259 9.80 -7.36 6.01
CA PRO A 259 9.23 -6.07 5.61
C PRO A 259 8.46 -6.11 4.29
N VAL A 260 8.74 -7.05 3.40
CA VAL A 260 7.98 -7.22 2.15
C VAL A 260 6.50 -7.55 2.38
N GLU A 261 6.16 -8.13 3.52
CA GLU A 261 4.76 -8.40 3.90
C GLU A 261 3.99 -7.13 4.28
N THR A 262 4.66 -5.99 4.52
CA THR A 262 4.00 -4.70 4.78
C THR A 262 3.61 -3.95 3.50
N ILE A 263 3.94 -4.49 2.33
CA ILE A 263 3.54 -3.92 1.03
C ILE A 263 2.01 -3.92 0.94
N LEU A 264 1.41 -2.78 0.55
CA LEU A 264 -0.03 -2.53 0.50
C LEU A 264 -0.73 -2.53 1.87
N SER A 265 -0.02 -2.36 2.99
CA SER A 265 -0.62 -2.32 4.33
C SER A 265 -1.62 -1.16 4.53
N GLY A 266 -1.43 -0.01 3.89
CA GLY A 266 -2.38 1.11 3.93
C GLY A 266 -3.75 0.74 3.34
N PRO A 267 -3.84 0.34 2.06
CA PRO A 267 -5.09 -0.16 1.48
C PRO A 267 -5.71 -1.33 2.27
N ALA A 268 -4.90 -2.24 2.79
CA ALA A 268 -5.38 -3.33 3.61
C ALA A 268 -6.02 -2.84 4.93
N ALA A 269 -5.38 -1.88 5.60
CA ALA A 269 -5.95 -1.23 6.78
C ALA A 269 -7.27 -0.51 6.45
N SER A 270 -7.38 0.16 5.29
CA SER A 270 -8.63 0.78 4.83
C SER A 270 -9.78 -0.22 4.78
N VAL A 271 -9.53 -1.41 4.22
CA VAL A 271 -10.55 -2.47 4.10
C VAL A 271 -10.98 -2.99 5.47
N VAL A 272 -10.02 -3.27 6.36
CA VAL A 272 -10.28 -3.72 7.75
C VAL A 272 -11.06 -2.65 8.52
N GLY A 273 -10.65 -1.39 8.41
CA GLY A 273 -11.30 -0.26 9.07
C GLY A 273 -12.74 -0.04 8.59
N ALA A 274 -12.99 -0.17 7.29
CA ALA A 274 -14.32 -0.08 6.70
C ALA A 274 -15.26 -1.15 7.26
N GLY A 275 -14.81 -2.41 7.33
CA GLY A 275 -15.56 -3.50 7.95
C GLY A 275 -15.82 -3.26 9.44
N HIS A 276 -14.81 -2.80 10.17
CA HIS A 276 -14.92 -2.49 11.60
C HIS A 276 -15.92 -1.37 11.89
N LEU A 277 -15.85 -0.26 11.16
CA LEU A 277 -16.71 0.91 11.36
C LEU A 277 -18.16 0.70 10.92
N THR A 278 -18.40 -0.16 9.94
CA THR A 278 -19.77 -0.41 9.41
C THR A 278 -20.41 -1.67 9.97
N GLY A 279 -19.62 -2.65 10.44
CA GLY A 279 -20.11 -3.95 10.85
C GLY A 279 -20.61 -4.82 9.70
N LEU A 280 -20.41 -4.41 8.44
CA LEU A 280 -20.82 -5.17 7.25
C LEU A 280 -19.84 -6.32 6.99
N ALA A 281 -20.38 -7.48 6.58
CA ALA A 281 -19.59 -8.64 6.20
C ALA A 281 -19.33 -8.72 4.68
N ASP A 282 -20.26 -8.22 3.87
CA ASP A 282 -20.22 -8.26 2.41
C ASP A 282 -20.42 -6.86 1.85
N PHE A 283 -19.39 -6.28 1.24
CA PHE A 283 -19.43 -4.92 0.71
C PHE A 283 -18.33 -4.67 -0.33
N VAL A 284 -18.46 -3.59 -1.06
CA VAL A 284 -17.38 -2.99 -1.86
C VAL A 284 -16.88 -1.78 -1.11
N VAL A 285 -15.59 -1.70 -0.85
CA VAL A 285 -14.97 -0.50 -0.26
C VAL A 285 -14.32 0.34 -1.33
N ALA A 286 -14.48 1.64 -1.22
CA ALA A 286 -13.81 2.62 -2.06
C ALA A 286 -13.17 3.69 -1.16
N ASP A 287 -11.84 3.68 -1.10
CA ASP A 287 -11.01 4.63 -0.36
C ASP A 287 -10.48 5.69 -1.31
N MET A 288 -10.94 6.93 -1.15
CA MET A 288 -10.41 8.06 -1.89
C MET A 288 -9.56 8.93 -0.99
N GLY A 289 -8.26 8.89 -1.23
CA GLY A 289 -7.31 9.79 -0.59
C GLY A 289 -7.05 11.07 -1.41
N GLY A 290 -5.97 11.77 -1.05
CA GLY A 290 -5.50 12.91 -1.85
C GLY A 290 -4.91 12.49 -3.20
N THR A 291 -4.31 11.29 -3.28
CA THR A 291 -3.51 10.84 -4.43
C THR A 291 -4.21 9.78 -5.27
N THR A 292 -4.81 8.79 -4.61
CA THR A 292 -5.36 7.59 -5.23
C THR A 292 -6.79 7.32 -4.76
N THR A 293 -7.48 6.52 -5.56
CA THR A 293 -8.71 5.83 -5.19
C THR A 293 -8.43 4.34 -5.23
N ASP A 294 -8.62 3.67 -4.11
CA ASP A 294 -8.41 2.25 -3.90
C ASP A 294 -9.75 1.55 -3.73
N ILE A 295 -10.00 0.49 -4.53
CA ILE A 295 -11.25 -0.26 -4.51
C ILE A 295 -10.95 -1.72 -4.22
N ALA A 296 -11.67 -2.30 -3.25
CA ALA A 296 -11.58 -3.71 -2.90
C ALA A 296 -12.98 -4.31 -2.65
N VAL A 297 -13.07 -5.63 -2.77
CA VAL A 297 -14.28 -6.41 -2.51
C VAL A 297 -14.09 -7.23 -1.25
N VAL A 298 -15.06 -7.19 -0.35
CA VAL A 298 -15.08 -7.94 0.91
C VAL A 298 -16.21 -8.97 0.87
N THR A 299 -15.92 -10.20 1.29
CA THR A 299 -16.87 -11.31 1.37
C THR A 299 -16.67 -12.04 2.68
N GLY A 300 -17.75 -12.21 3.46
CA GLY A 300 -17.71 -12.88 4.75
C GLY A 300 -16.70 -12.24 5.73
N SER A 301 -16.64 -10.92 5.76
CA SER A 301 -15.68 -10.11 6.56
C SER A 301 -14.20 -10.34 6.20
N ARG A 302 -13.91 -10.95 5.07
CA ARG A 302 -12.54 -11.17 4.57
C ARG A 302 -12.34 -10.41 3.26
N PRO A 303 -11.29 -9.60 3.14
CA PRO A 303 -10.94 -9.00 1.85
C PRO A 303 -10.55 -10.09 0.85
N ALA A 304 -10.83 -9.84 -0.43
CA ALA A 304 -10.26 -10.67 -1.49
C ALA A 304 -8.73 -10.55 -1.47
N ILE A 305 -8.04 -11.68 -1.54
CA ILE A 305 -6.57 -11.75 -1.58
C ILE A 305 -6.14 -12.05 -3.01
N SER A 306 -5.11 -11.37 -3.48
CA SER A 306 -4.55 -11.61 -4.80
C SER A 306 -3.80 -12.94 -4.85
N ASP A 307 -4.31 -13.90 -5.63
CA ASP A 307 -3.66 -15.21 -5.83
C ASP A 307 -2.28 -15.09 -6.48
N GLN A 308 -2.06 -13.99 -7.20
CA GLN A 308 -0.81 -13.72 -7.90
C GLN A 308 0.21 -12.96 -7.05
N GLY A 309 -0.11 -12.64 -5.80
CA GLY A 309 0.71 -11.82 -4.91
C GLY A 309 0.60 -10.31 -5.19
N ALA A 310 1.21 -9.50 -4.33
CA ALA A 310 1.18 -8.05 -4.41
C ALA A 310 1.84 -7.53 -5.68
N LEU A 311 1.15 -6.64 -6.40
CA LEU A 311 1.70 -5.88 -7.53
C LEU A 311 1.94 -4.44 -7.10
N VAL A 312 3.19 -3.98 -7.16
CA VAL A 312 3.56 -2.61 -6.83
C VAL A 312 4.48 -2.05 -7.92
N GLY A 313 4.03 -1.03 -8.60
CA GLY A 313 4.70 -0.56 -9.81
C GLY A 313 4.80 -1.67 -10.86
N SER A 314 6.02 -1.96 -11.32
CA SER A 314 6.30 -3.08 -12.24
C SER A 314 6.65 -4.41 -11.52
N TRP A 315 6.67 -4.41 -10.18
CA TRP A 315 7.11 -5.54 -9.38
C TRP A 315 5.93 -6.39 -8.90
N ARG A 316 5.97 -7.67 -9.21
CA ARG A 316 5.01 -8.64 -8.69
C ARG A 316 5.69 -9.57 -7.71
N THR A 317 5.41 -9.39 -6.44
CA THR A 317 5.94 -10.22 -5.34
C THR A 317 5.15 -11.52 -5.20
N MET A 318 5.56 -12.38 -4.29
CA MET A 318 4.83 -13.60 -3.94
C MET A 318 4.15 -13.54 -2.57
N VAL A 319 4.23 -12.39 -1.87
CA VAL A 319 3.52 -12.22 -0.59
C VAL A 319 2.03 -12.00 -0.82
N GLU A 320 1.23 -12.51 0.10
CA GLU A 320 -0.21 -12.31 0.09
C GLU A 320 -0.53 -10.83 0.36
N ALA A 321 -1.44 -10.28 -0.41
CA ALA A 321 -1.94 -8.92 -0.23
C ALA A 321 -3.40 -8.82 -0.67
N VAL A 322 -4.10 -7.86 -0.12
CA VAL A 322 -5.48 -7.53 -0.53
C VAL A 322 -5.50 -7.26 -2.03
N ASP A 323 -6.47 -7.84 -2.73
CA ASP A 323 -6.69 -7.54 -4.15
C ASP A 323 -7.38 -6.17 -4.27
N VAL A 324 -6.55 -5.14 -4.39
CA VAL A 324 -6.98 -3.74 -4.48
C VAL A 324 -6.73 -3.22 -5.89
N ARG A 325 -7.73 -2.56 -6.45
CA ARG A 325 -7.63 -1.81 -7.69
C ARG A 325 -7.36 -0.35 -7.39
N THR A 326 -6.12 0.07 -7.63
CA THR A 326 -5.67 1.46 -7.41
C THR A 326 -5.76 2.26 -8.70
N SER A 327 -6.29 3.47 -8.59
CA SER A 327 -6.28 4.47 -9.67
C SER A 327 -5.70 5.79 -9.18
N GLY A 328 -4.91 6.47 -10.02
CA GLY A 328 -4.31 7.78 -9.72
C GLY A 328 -5.34 8.92 -9.77
N LEU A 329 -6.45 8.79 -9.07
CA LEU A 329 -7.51 9.78 -8.93
C LEU A 329 -7.74 10.05 -7.44
N GLY A 330 -7.59 11.29 -7.02
CA GLY A 330 -7.81 11.72 -5.64
C GLY A 330 -8.05 13.22 -5.53
N GLY A 331 -8.25 13.71 -4.32
CA GLY A 331 -8.50 15.13 -4.05
C GLY A 331 -7.39 16.08 -4.47
N ASP A 332 -6.15 15.60 -4.50
CA ASP A 332 -4.94 16.36 -4.86
C ASP A 332 -4.49 16.10 -6.31
N SER A 333 -5.34 15.49 -7.14
CA SER A 333 -5.06 15.27 -8.57
C SER A 333 -5.03 16.59 -9.33
N GLU A 334 -3.98 16.83 -10.11
CA GLU A 334 -3.86 18.05 -10.93
C GLU A 334 -5.04 18.15 -11.92
N THR A 335 -5.73 19.27 -11.90
CA THR A 335 -6.77 19.61 -12.87
C THR A 335 -6.19 20.58 -13.90
N ARG A 336 -6.24 20.20 -15.17
CA ARG A 336 -5.66 20.96 -16.28
C ARG A 336 -6.38 20.69 -17.59
N PHE A 337 -6.12 21.45 -18.63
CA PHE A 337 -6.53 21.15 -19.98
C PHE A 337 -5.46 20.34 -20.73
N ASP A 338 -5.89 19.38 -21.53
CA ASP A 338 -5.01 18.67 -22.47
C ASP A 338 -4.81 19.52 -23.77
N ARG A 339 -3.99 19.02 -24.68
CA ARG A 339 -3.72 19.73 -25.97
C ARG A 339 -4.95 19.93 -26.86
N GLN A 340 -6.04 19.20 -26.59
CA GLN A 340 -7.34 19.34 -27.26
C GLN A 340 -8.32 20.16 -26.41
N PHE A 341 -7.84 20.89 -25.40
CA PHE A 341 -8.64 21.68 -24.46
C PHE A 341 -9.76 20.89 -23.76
N ARG A 342 -9.53 19.61 -23.48
CA ARG A 342 -10.42 18.80 -22.65
C ARG A 342 -9.93 18.83 -21.22
N LEU A 343 -10.85 19.09 -20.29
CA LEU A 343 -10.54 19.04 -18.87
C LEU A 343 -10.08 17.64 -18.46
N ARG A 344 -8.94 17.57 -17.77
CA ARG A 344 -8.33 16.35 -17.24
C ARG A 344 -8.08 16.51 -15.76
N VAL A 345 -8.29 15.44 -15.01
CA VAL A 345 -7.98 15.35 -13.59
C VAL A 345 -7.01 14.18 -13.40
N GLY A 346 -5.84 14.47 -12.82
CA GLY A 346 -4.79 13.49 -12.59
C GLY A 346 -4.05 13.02 -13.86
N PRO A 347 -3.28 11.92 -13.78
CA PRO A 347 -2.94 11.18 -12.55
C PRO A 347 -1.87 11.84 -11.66
N ARG A 348 -1.33 13.01 -12.04
CA ARG A 348 -0.30 13.71 -11.26
C ARG A 348 -0.87 14.23 -9.96
N LYS A 349 -0.17 13.96 -8.86
CA LYS A 349 -0.41 14.59 -7.56
C LYS A 349 0.25 15.95 -7.52
N VAL A 350 -0.47 16.94 -7.01
CA VAL A 350 0.03 18.28 -6.71
C VAL A 350 -0.53 18.75 -5.37
N MET A 351 0.07 19.78 -4.79
CA MET A 351 -0.50 20.43 -3.62
C MET A 351 -1.67 21.32 -4.04
N PRO A 352 -2.86 21.26 -3.43
CA PRO A 352 -3.96 22.17 -3.71
C PRO A 352 -3.53 23.64 -3.53
N LEU A 353 -4.00 24.52 -4.40
CA LEU A 353 -3.72 25.97 -4.29
C LEU A 353 -4.26 26.57 -3.00
N SER A 354 -5.44 26.12 -2.57
CA SER A 354 -6.04 26.51 -1.30
C SER A 354 -5.19 26.12 -0.09
N LEU A 355 -4.61 24.91 -0.09
CA LEU A 355 -3.69 24.45 0.95
C LEU A 355 -2.37 25.22 0.90
N MET A 356 -1.81 25.44 -0.29
CA MET A 356 -0.56 26.20 -0.42
C MET A 356 -0.74 27.65 0.07
N ALA A 357 -1.84 28.31 -0.27
CA ALA A 357 -2.14 29.66 0.22
C ALA A 357 -2.44 29.69 1.73
N HIS A 358 -2.97 28.61 2.29
CA HIS A 358 -3.12 28.49 3.75
C HIS A 358 -1.75 28.44 4.47
N VAL A 359 -0.78 27.73 3.87
CA VAL A 359 0.60 27.62 4.41
C VAL A 359 1.43 28.88 4.09
N PHE A 360 1.24 29.46 2.89
CA PHE A 360 1.96 30.64 2.40
C PHE A 360 0.96 31.74 2.01
N PRO A 361 0.47 32.56 2.96
CA PRO A 361 -0.61 33.54 2.71
C PRO A 361 -0.33 34.55 1.59
N ALA A 362 0.95 34.88 1.35
CA ALA A 362 1.35 35.77 0.27
C ALA A 362 1.01 35.28 -1.14
N LEU A 363 0.73 33.97 -1.30
CA LEU A 363 0.33 33.37 -2.57
C LEU A 363 -1.03 33.87 -3.06
N SER A 364 -1.98 34.13 -2.16
CA SER A 364 -3.32 34.63 -2.52
C SER A 364 -3.25 35.92 -3.35
N ALA A 365 -2.38 36.84 -2.99
CA ALA A 365 -2.17 38.08 -3.76
C ALA A 365 -1.59 37.81 -5.16
N GLN A 366 -0.66 36.85 -5.27
CA GLN A 366 -0.09 36.49 -6.58
C GLN A 366 -1.15 35.81 -7.48
N LEU A 367 -1.95 34.90 -6.94
CA LEU A 367 -3.03 34.24 -7.67
C LEU A 367 -4.09 35.24 -8.14
N ARG A 368 -4.46 36.20 -7.28
CA ARG A 368 -5.40 37.29 -7.63
C ARG A 368 -4.87 38.11 -8.80
N ALA A 369 -3.62 38.53 -8.73
CA ALA A 369 -2.98 39.31 -9.80
C ALA A 369 -2.95 38.54 -11.14
N ILE A 370 -2.74 37.23 -11.12
CA ILE A 370 -2.80 36.39 -12.34
C ILE A 370 -4.23 36.25 -12.85
N ALA A 371 -5.20 36.07 -11.97
CA ALA A 371 -6.61 35.89 -12.33
C ALA A 371 -7.25 37.18 -12.97
N GLU A 372 -6.61 38.32 -12.81
CA GLU A 372 -6.99 39.60 -13.46
C GLU A 372 -6.39 39.77 -14.86
N LEU A 373 -5.44 38.92 -15.27
CA LEU A 373 -4.81 38.98 -16.57
C LEU A 373 -5.72 38.47 -17.68
N THR A 374 -5.84 39.18 -18.77
CA THR A 374 -6.51 38.73 -19.99
C THR A 374 -5.66 37.74 -20.81
N ARG A 375 -4.31 37.90 -20.75
CA ARG A 375 -3.36 36.97 -21.35
C ARG A 375 -2.56 36.27 -20.25
N LEU A 376 -2.79 34.99 -20.12
CA LEU A 376 -2.16 34.20 -19.08
C LEU A 376 -0.72 33.81 -19.45
N PRO A 377 0.20 33.77 -18.49
CA PRO A 377 1.51 33.14 -18.67
C PRO A 377 1.36 31.62 -18.78
N ASP A 378 2.34 30.95 -19.35
CA ASP A 378 2.42 29.50 -19.33
C ASP A 378 2.38 28.98 -17.89
N TYR A 379 1.69 27.88 -17.68
CA TYR A 379 1.54 27.25 -16.35
C TYR A 379 0.95 28.22 -15.30
N ALA A 380 -0.05 29.01 -15.68
CA ALA A 380 -0.59 30.11 -14.85
C ALA A 380 -1.10 29.66 -13.47
N THR A 381 -1.61 28.42 -13.35
CA THR A 381 -2.06 27.83 -12.09
C THR A 381 -0.96 27.12 -11.30
N GLN A 382 0.28 27.01 -11.85
CA GLN A 382 1.30 26.17 -11.25
C GLN A 382 2.35 27.00 -10.49
N PHE A 383 2.62 26.55 -9.27
CA PHE A 383 3.65 27.07 -8.39
C PHE A 383 4.55 25.95 -7.91
N ALA A 384 5.81 26.25 -7.59
CA ALA A 384 6.73 25.27 -7.04
C ALA A 384 7.66 25.90 -6.02
N PHE A 385 8.07 25.10 -5.04
CA PHE A 385 9.06 25.49 -4.04
C PHE A 385 9.95 24.29 -3.66
N ARG A 386 11.10 24.60 -3.07
CA ARG A 386 12.07 23.64 -2.58
C ARG A 386 11.59 23.05 -1.25
N ASN A 387 11.58 21.74 -1.12
CA ASN A 387 11.29 21.12 0.16
C ASN A 387 12.43 21.39 1.16
N PRO A 388 12.13 21.78 2.41
CA PRO A 388 13.13 22.06 3.42
C PRO A 388 14.01 20.84 3.71
N ASP A 389 15.25 21.07 4.13
CA ASP A 389 16.21 20.05 4.58
C ASP A 389 16.61 19.00 3.54
N ARG A 390 16.30 19.23 2.27
CA ARG A 390 16.67 18.34 1.16
C ARG A 390 17.73 18.96 0.26
N ARG A 391 18.70 18.14 -0.16
CA ARG A 391 19.66 18.48 -1.20
C ARG A 391 19.59 17.42 -2.31
N PRO A 392 19.72 17.82 -3.57
CA PRO A 392 19.76 16.87 -4.66
C PRO A 392 21.00 15.96 -4.52
N PRO A 393 20.89 14.67 -4.87
CA PRO A 393 22.04 13.78 -4.94
C PRO A 393 23.09 14.32 -5.93
N GLU A 394 24.33 13.91 -5.78
CA GLU A 394 25.44 14.35 -6.65
C GLU A 394 25.20 14.05 -8.14
N HIS A 395 24.43 13.03 -8.44
CA HIS A 395 24.18 12.50 -9.79
C HIS A 395 22.91 13.00 -10.49
N VAL A 396 22.34 14.14 -10.07
CA VAL A 396 21.23 14.76 -10.82
C VAL A 396 21.70 15.32 -12.16
N SER A 397 20.83 15.26 -13.17
CA SER A 397 21.13 15.83 -14.48
C SER A 397 21.40 17.35 -14.39
N SER A 398 22.13 17.88 -15.37
CA SER A 398 22.39 19.33 -15.45
C SER A 398 21.10 20.16 -15.55
N GLN A 399 20.03 19.59 -16.12
CA GLN A 399 18.71 20.23 -16.21
C GLN A 399 18.02 20.27 -14.83
N GLU A 400 18.03 19.17 -14.09
CA GLU A 400 17.47 19.11 -12.74
C GLU A 400 18.21 20.03 -11.78
N ARG A 401 19.53 20.10 -11.89
CA ARG A 401 20.33 21.02 -11.07
C ARG A 401 19.95 22.47 -11.33
N ARG A 402 19.81 22.90 -12.60
CA ARG A 402 19.37 24.25 -12.95
C ARG A 402 17.99 24.59 -12.42
N VAL A 403 17.05 23.65 -12.54
CA VAL A 403 15.69 23.83 -11.98
C VAL A 403 15.73 23.89 -10.47
N TRP A 404 16.52 23.04 -9.82
CA TRP A 404 16.70 23.06 -8.36
C TRP A 404 17.26 24.38 -7.85
N GLU A 405 18.27 24.93 -8.53
CA GLU A 405 18.87 26.23 -8.19
C GLU A 405 17.89 27.40 -8.37
N ALA A 406 16.96 27.29 -9.32
CA ALA A 406 15.91 28.27 -9.55
C ALA A 406 14.72 28.20 -8.57
N LEU A 407 14.58 27.08 -7.83
CA LEU A 407 13.56 26.92 -6.78
C LEU A 407 13.99 27.68 -5.51
N ASP A 408 12.99 28.22 -4.80
CA ASP A 408 13.15 28.88 -3.50
C ASP A 408 12.46 28.06 -2.39
N ALA A 409 12.67 28.45 -1.13
CA ALA A 409 11.91 27.93 0.01
C ALA A 409 10.45 28.39 0.00
N GLU A 410 10.17 29.52 -0.66
CA GLU A 410 8.82 30.04 -0.87
C GLU A 410 8.31 29.68 -2.27
N PRO A 411 6.98 29.53 -2.44
CA PRO A 411 6.38 29.22 -3.73
C PRO A 411 6.66 30.27 -4.79
N ARG A 412 7.17 29.83 -5.94
CA ARG A 412 7.37 30.66 -7.14
C ARG A 412 6.56 30.11 -8.31
N ARG A 413 6.12 30.97 -9.20
CA ARG A 413 5.44 30.58 -10.44
C ARG A 413 6.33 29.69 -11.27
N VAL A 414 5.79 28.56 -11.75
CA VAL A 414 6.53 27.60 -12.59
C VAL A 414 7.05 28.27 -13.86
N SER A 415 6.31 29.20 -14.47
CA SER A 415 6.75 29.97 -15.64
C SER A 415 8.02 30.80 -15.42
N THR A 416 8.37 31.15 -14.17
CA THR A 416 9.61 31.86 -13.84
C THR A 416 10.80 30.93 -13.60
N ILE A 417 10.54 29.64 -13.31
CA ILE A 417 11.52 28.61 -13.02
C ILE A 417 11.89 27.83 -14.28
N VAL A 418 10.87 27.56 -15.10
CA VAL A 418 10.94 26.65 -16.26
C VAL A 418 10.63 27.42 -17.54
N ARG A 419 11.53 27.31 -18.55
CA ARG A 419 11.39 27.99 -19.84
C ARG A 419 11.14 27.02 -21.02
N SER A 420 11.07 25.72 -20.75
CA SER A 420 10.92 24.68 -21.78
C SER A 420 10.23 23.44 -21.22
N GLY A 421 9.67 22.61 -22.09
CA GLY A 421 9.06 21.31 -21.70
C GLY A 421 10.05 20.40 -20.95
N SER A 422 11.32 20.35 -21.37
CA SER A 422 12.34 19.58 -20.68
C SER A 422 12.64 20.10 -19.27
N GLY A 423 12.51 21.41 -19.04
CA GLY A 423 12.60 21.99 -17.71
C GLY A 423 11.41 21.58 -16.81
N LEU A 424 10.20 21.53 -17.38
CA LEU A 424 9.02 21.05 -16.66
C LEU A 424 9.15 19.57 -16.27
N GLU A 425 9.65 18.74 -17.17
CA GLU A 425 9.93 17.33 -16.85
C GLU A 425 10.99 17.20 -15.74
N ALA A 426 12.03 18.05 -15.75
CA ALA A 426 13.02 18.07 -14.67
C ALA A 426 12.41 18.50 -13.33
N LEU A 427 11.51 19.52 -13.32
CA LEU A 427 10.77 19.90 -12.12
C LEU A 427 9.92 18.74 -11.60
N HIS A 428 9.26 18.05 -12.49
CA HIS A 428 8.45 16.89 -12.11
C HIS A 428 9.29 15.76 -11.51
N ARG A 429 10.46 15.44 -12.09
CA ARG A 429 11.37 14.45 -11.50
C ARG A 429 11.90 14.89 -10.13
N LEU A 430 12.16 16.17 -9.93
CA LEU A 430 12.52 16.71 -8.60
C LEU A 430 11.35 16.57 -7.60
N ALA A 431 10.13 16.79 -8.05
CA ALA A 431 8.94 16.60 -7.22
C ALA A 431 8.71 15.11 -6.88
N ASP A 432 8.81 14.22 -7.86
CA ASP A 432 8.71 12.76 -7.67
C ASP A 432 9.81 12.24 -6.72
N ALA A 433 11.00 12.86 -6.74
CA ALA A 433 12.08 12.59 -5.79
C ALA A 433 11.87 13.24 -4.41
N GLY A 434 10.77 13.95 -4.18
CA GLY A 434 10.47 14.64 -2.92
C GLY A 434 11.41 15.82 -2.62
N LEU A 435 12.12 16.33 -3.62
CA LEU A 435 13.03 17.48 -3.49
C LEU A 435 12.29 18.81 -3.64
N ALA A 436 11.22 18.83 -4.42
CA ALA A 436 10.37 19.99 -4.64
C ALA A 436 8.90 19.64 -4.39
N THR A 437 8.08 20.65 -4.14
CA THR A 437 6.61 20.54 -4.15
C THR A 437 6.07 21.40 -5.27
N VAL A 438 5.16 20.82 -6.07
CA VAL A 438 4.41 21.54 -7.10
C VAL A 438 2.98 21.69 -6.62
N ALA A 439 2.41 22.90 -6.76
CA ALA A 439 1.00 23.15 -6.53
C ALA A 439 0.31 23.56 -7.82
N ALA A 440 -0.95 23.14 -7.93
CA ALA A 440 -1.85 23.50 -9.02
C ALA A 440 -3.29 23.39 -8.57
N PHE A 441 -4.25 23.73 -9.44
CA PHE A 441 -5.67 23.57 -9.16
C PHE A 441 -6.06 22.07 -9.12
N THR A 442 -6.88 21.68 -8.13
CA THR A 442 -7.23 20.29 -7.82
C THR A 442 -8.72 20.13 -7.57
N PRO A 443 -9.25 18.89 -7.49
CA PRO A 443 -10.59 18.62 -7.00
C PRO A 443 -10.86 19.17 -5.59
N SER A 444 -9.87 19.16 -4.68
CA SER A 444 -10.00 19.79 -3.36
C SER A 444 -10.25 21.31 -3.47
N ASP A 445 -9.56 22.00 -4.39
CA ASP A 445 -9.85 23.41 -4.65
C ASP A 445 -11.26 23.60 -5.20
N ALA A 446 -11.70 22.75 -6.13
CA ALA A 446 -13.07 22.80 -6.65
C ALA A 446 -14.12 22.66 -5.55
N MET A 447 -13.85 21.85 -4.52
CA MET A 447 -14.74 21.72 -3.36
C MET A 447 -14.81 22.99 -2.50
N HIS A 448 -13.69 23.70 -2.35
CA HIS A 448 -13.66 25.01 -1.66
C HIS A 448 -14.45 26.06 -2.44
N VAL A 449 -14.32 26.10 -3.78
CA VAL A 449 -15.13 27.01 -4.64
C VAL A 449 -16.61 26.72 -4.54
N LEU A 450 -17.01 25.43 -4.48
CA LEU A 450 -18.40 24.99 -4.41
C LEU A 450 -19.02 25.06 -3.00
N ASP A 451 -18.25 25.55 -2.02
CA ASP A 451 -18.69 25.67 -0.63
C ASP A 451 -19.03 24.31 0.03
N ARG A 452 -18.29 23.27 -0.36
CA ARG A 452 -18.44 21.90 0.16
C ARG A 452 -17.27 21.48 1.07
N GLN A 453 -16.21 22.32 1.14
CA GLN A 453 -15.04 22.19 1.99
C GLN A 453 -14.57 23.56 2.44
N HIS A 454 -14.08 23.71 3.70
CA HIS A 454 -13.80 25.02 4.30
C HIS A 454 -12.45 25.06 5.04
N ASP A 455 -11.64 24.02 4.93
CA ASP A 455 -10.45 23.83 5.75
C ASP A 455 -9.30 24.79 5.37
N TRP A 456 -9.28 25.30 4.11
CA TRP A 456 -8.18 26.06 3.56
C TRP A 456 -8.61 27.38 2.90
N CYS A 457 -7.70 28.01 2.18
CA CYS A 457 -7.93 29.33 1.57
C CYS A 457 -8.88 29.26 0.36
N ARG A 458 -10.16 29.56 0.55
CA ARG A 458 -11.16 29.59 -0.52
C ARG A 458 -10.82 30.57 -1.63
N GLU A 459 -10.28 31.78 -1.29
CA GLU A 459 -9.94 32.80 -2.28
C GLU A 459 -8.89 32.27 -3.30
N ALA A 460 -7.89 31.54 -2.82
CA ALA A 460 -6.87 30.96 -3.69
C ALA A 460 -7.49 29.92 -4.65
N ALA A 461 -8.44 29.10 -4.17
CA ALA A 461 -9.17 28.16 -5.00
C ALA A 461 -10.01 28.86 -6.07
N GLU A 462 -10.73 29.92 -5.73
CA GLU A 462 -11.52 30.72 -6.66
C GLU A 462 -10.64 31.40 -7.73
N CYS A 463 -9.49 31.93 -7.35
CA CYS A 463 -8.52 32.49 -8.29
C CYS A 463 -7.99 31.42 -9.25
N GLY A 464 -7.63 30.24 -8.74
CA GLY A 464 -7.17 29.11 -9.55
C GLY A 464 -8.21 28.67 -10.58
N ALA A 465 -9.47 28.55 -10.15
CA ALA A 465 -10.59 28.21 -11.05
C ALA A 465 -10.83 29.28 -12.11
N ARG A 466 -10.76 30.59 -11.77
CA ARG A 466 -10.85 31.69 -12.75
C ARG A 466 -9.73 31.67 -13.76
N ILE A 467 -8.51 31.37 -13.34
CA ILE A 467 -7.36 31.25 -14.26
C ILE A 467 -7.63 30.14 -15.27
N LEU A 468 -8.11 28.96 -14.83
CA LEU A 468 -8.48 27.88 -15.76
C LEU A 468 -9.63 28.26 -16.70
N ALA A 469 -10.65 28.98 -16.21
CA ALA A 469 -11.74 29.51 -17.06
C ALA A 469 -11.20 30.46 -18.13
N THR A 470 -10.27 31.35 -17.76
CA THR A 470 -9.62 32.27 -18.72
C THR A 470 -8.74 31.51 -19.73
N GLU A 471 -8.04 30.45 -19.32
CA GLU A 471 -7.27 29.58 -20.22
C GLU A 471 -8.15 28.94 -21.27
N GLU A 472 -9.32 28.40 -20.87
CA GLU A 472 -10.32 27.81 -21.77
C GLU A 472 -10.92 28.83 -22.74
N HIS A 473 -11.26 30.03 -22.24
CA HIS A 473 -11.80 31.13 -23.05
C HIS A 473 -10.79 31.58 -24.12
N ASN A 474 -9.52 31.73 -23.75
CA ASN A 474 -8.46 32.14 -24.67
C ASN A 474 -8.19 31.09 -25.77
N ALA A 475 -8.59 29.84 -25.56
CA ALA A 475 -8.55 28.77 -26.54
C ALA A 475 -9.73 28.77 -27.52
N GLY A 476 -10.67 29.71 -27.39
CA GLY A 476 -11.85 29.84 -28.26
C GLY A 476 -12.99 28.86 -27.94
N ALA A 477 -12.94 28.22 -26.79
CA ALA A 477 -14.03 27.35 -26.34
C ALA A 477 -15.19 28.23 -25.81
N THR A 478 -16.26 28.33 -26.59
CA THR A 478 -17.49 29.04 -26.22
C THR A 478 -18.35 28.15 -25.33
N LEU A 479 -17.92 27.84 -24.12
CA LEU A 479 -18.75 27.14 -23.14
C LEU A 479 -19.35 28.13 -22.17
N ALA A 480 -20.65 27.98 -21.88
CA ALA A 480 -21.44 28.80 -20.96
C ALA A 480 -20.95 28.75 -19.48
N ALA A 481 -19.73 28.27 -19.24
CA ALA A 481 -19.15 27.98 -17.94
C ALA A 481 -17.92 28.84 -17.63
N ASP A 482 -17.82 30.05 -18.13
CA ASP A 482 -16.72 31.00 -17.90
C ASP A 482 -16.59 31.51 -16.44
N THR A 483 -16.99 30.67 -15.49
CA THR A 483 -16.95 31.02 -14.08
C THR A 483 -16.12 30.03 -13.29
N ALA A 484 -15.51 30.46 -12.20
CA ALA A 484 -14.84 29.61 -11.25
C ALA A 484 -15.73 28.44 -10.81
N ARG A 485 -17.02 28.70 -10.66
CA ARG A 485 -18.03 27.70 -10.31
C ARG A 485 -18.17 26.65 -11.40
N GLY A 486 -18.27 27.04 -12.68
CA GLY A 486 -18.43 26.11 -13.80
C GLY A 486 -17.23 25.18 -13.99
N ILE A 487 -15.98 25.69 -13.86
CA ILE A 487 -14.77 24.86 -13.86
C ILE A 487 -14.81 23.86 -12.72
N SER A 488 -15.20 24.31 -11.52
CA SER A 488 -15.25 23.45 -10.33
C SER A 488 -16.34 22.37 -10.45
N GLU A 489 -17.51 22.68 -10.97
CA GLU A 489 -18.58 21.70 -11.22
C GLU A 489 -18.14 20.64 -12.25
N ARG A 490 -17.44 21.03 -13.33
CA ARG A 490 -16.91 20.08 -14.32
C ARG A 490 -15.78 19.24 -13.76
N THR A 491 -14.94 19.79 -12.88
CA THR A 491 -13.89 19.04 -12.18
C THR A 491 -14.51 17.95 -11.31
N VAL A 492 -15.51 18.30 -10.51
CA VAL A 492 -16.24 17.34 -9.67
C VAL A 492 -16.96 16.28 -10.51
N GLU A 493 -17.63 16.70 -11.59
CA GLU A 493 -18.29 15.77 -12.53
C GLU A 493 -17.29 14.77 -13.14
N HIS A 494 -16.09 15.23 -13.50
CA HIS A 494 -15.03 14.35 -13.99
C HIS A 494 -14.62 13.31 -12.93
N VAL A 495 -14.43 13.74 -11.68
CA VAL A 495 -14.10 12.83 -10.57
C VAL A 495 -15.20 11.79 -10.34
N VAL A 496 -16.47 12.22 -10.27
CA VAL A 496 -17.62 11.32 -10.08
C VAL A 496 -17.70 10.26 -11.19
N ARG A 497 -17.57 10.69 -12.45
CA ARG A 497 -17.62 9.80 -13.61
C ARG A 497 -16.47 8.78 -13.60
N GLU A 498 -15.24 9.25 -13.39
CA GLU A 498 -14.08 8.37 -13.35
C GLU A 498 -14.13 7.41 -12.17
N THR A 499 -14.56 7.85 -10.99
CA THR A 499 -14.77 6.99 -9.83
C THR A 499 -15.79 5.88 -10.13
N GLY A 500 -16.92 6.24 -10.75
CA GLY A 500 -17.92 5.25 -11.16
C GLY A 500 -17.36 4.22 -12.15
N ARG A 501 -16.55 4.67 -13.13
CA ARG A 501 -15.89 3.79 -14.11
C ARG A 501 -14.91 2.84 -13.46
N ILE A 502 -14.07 3.34 -12.57
CA ILE A 502 -13.06 2.54 -11.84
C ILE A 502 -13.74 1.50 -10.95
N LEU A 503 -14.82 1.91 -10.25
CA LEU A 503 -15.58 1.04 -9.38
C LEU A 503 -16.24 -0.11 -10.14
N LEU A 504 -16.90 0.17 -11.26
CA LEU A 504 -17.46 -0.88 -12.11
C LEU A 504 -16.40 -1.82 -12.66
N ALA A 505 -15.26 -1.27 -13.11
CA ALA A 505 -14.15 -2.07 -13.60
C ALA A 505 -13.56 -3.00 -12.51
N ALA A 506 -13.47 -2.50 -11.28
CA ALA A 506 -13.00 -3.28 -10.14
C ALA A 506 -13.98 -4.43 -9.80
N VAL A 507 -15.27 -4.13 -9.69
CA VAL A 507 -16.31 -5.13 -9.38
C VAL A 507 -16.36 -6.23 -10.44
N VAL A 508 -16.34 -5.86 -11.73
CA VAL A 508 -16.34 -6.81 -12.85
C VAL A 508 -15.11 -7.72 -12.82
N ALA A 509 -13.94 -7.17 -12.50
CA ALA A 509 -12.71 -7.95 -12.43
C ALA A 509 -12.66 -8.95 -11.25
N HIS A 510 -13.47 -8.73 -10.21
CA HIS A 510 -13.60 -9.64 -9.08
C HIS A 510 -14.73 -10.67 -9.25
N ASP A 511 -15.54 -10.56 -10.30
CA ASP A 511 -16.64 -11.50 -10.57
C ASP A 511 -16.19 -12.60 -11.52
N PRO A 512 -15.97 -13.84 -11.04
CA PRO A 512 -15.50 -14.93 -11.88
C PRO A 512 -16.50 -15.30 -13.00
N GLY A 513 -17.79 -14.99 -12.81
CA GLY A 513 -18.81 -15.20 -13.83
C GLY A 513 -18.69 -14.24 -15.04
N ILE A 514 -18.12 -13.07 -14.82
CA ILE A 514 -18.00 -12.03 -15.86
C ILE A 514 -16.59 -12.03 -16.46
N GLU A 515 -15.55 -12.29 -15.68
CA GLU A 515 -14.14 -12.21 -16.12
C GLU A 515 -13.85 -13.09 -17.34
N ALA A 516 -14.47 -14.28 -17.42
CA ALA A 516 -14.30 -15.20 -18.54
C ALA A 516 -14.82 -14.64 -19.88
N HIS A 517 -15.69 -13.62 -19.87
CA HIS A 517 -16.34 -13.02 -21.04
C HIS A 517 -15.94 -11.58 -21.30
N ALA A 518 -15.33 -10.90 -20.36
CA ALA A 518 -14.98 -9.48 -20.42
C ALA A 518 -13.66 -9.22 -21.17
N LYS A 519 -13.58 -9.59 -22.44
CA LYS A 519 -12.50 -9.10 -23.32
C LYS A 519 -12.75 -7.65 -23.75
N GLY A 520 -12.79 -6.76 -22.78
CA GLY A 520 -12.80 -5.32 -22.96
C GLY A 520 -14.20 -4.68 -23.11
N TRP A 521 -14.31 -3.49 -22.58
CA TRP A 521 -15.49 -2.61 -22.66
C TRP A 521 -15.58 -1.92 -24.02
N GLY A 522 -15.43 -2.65 -25.13
CA GLY A 522 -15.48 -2.08 -26.47
C GLY A 522 -16.90 -1.97 -27.05
N GLY A 523 -17.07 -1.11 -28.04
CA GLY A 523 -18.31 -1.00 -28.81
C GLY A 523 -19.51 -0.46 -28.02
N LEU A 524 -20.69 -1.08 -28.20
CA LEU A 524 -21.94 -0.66 -27.57
C LEU A 524 -21.93 -0.75 -26.05
N GLY A 525 -21.28 -1.80 -25.49
CA GLY A 525 -21.17 -1.99 -24.04
C GLY A 525 -20.36 -0.89 -23.37
N GLY A 526 -19.24 -0.49 -23.96
CA GLY A 526 -18.43 0.63 -23.44
C GLY A 526 -19.20 1.94 -23.44
N ARG A 527 -19.95 2.24 -24.51
CA ARG A 527 -20.80 3.45 -24.57
C ARG A 527 -21.89 3.42 -23.51
N LEU A 528 -22.53 2.28 -23.31
CA LEU A 528 -23.57 2.11 -22.30
C LEU A 528 -23.03 2.42 -20.90
N ILE A 529 -21.87 1.89 -20.54
CA ILE A 529 -21.19 2.16 -19.27
C ILE A 529 -20.84 3.65 -19.13
N GLU A 530 -20.29 4.26 -20.17
CA GLU A 530 -19.96 5.70 -20.16
C GLU A 530 -21.18 6.57 -19.91
N ASP A 531 -22.33 6.24 -20.51
CA ASP A 531 -23.56 7.00 -20.30
C ASP A 531 -24.15 6.77 -18.89
N ILE A 532 -24.06 5.54 -18.36
CA ILE A 532 -24.47 5.23 -16.98
C ILE A 532 -23.62 6.03 -15.97
N VAL A 533 -22.28 5.96 -16.04
CA VAL A 533 -21.41 6.67 -15.10
C VAL A 533 -21.48 8.18 -15.27
N ALA A 534 -21.83 8.67 -16.46
CA ALA A 534 -22.11 10.08 -16.72
C ALA A 534 -23.51 10.53 -16.30
N GLY A 535 -24.37 9.59 -15.84
CA GLY A 535 -25.76 9.90 -15.46
C GLY A 535 -26.62 10.36 -16.65
N ARG A 536 -26.27 9.96 -17.88
CA ARG A 536 -26.97 10.34 -19.12
C ARG A 536 -27.88 9.21 -19.60
N PRO A 537 -29.02 9.50 -20.23
CA PRO A 537 -29.80 8.48 -20.92
C PRO A 537 -29.00 7.94 -22.11
N PHE A 538 -29.06 6.61 -22.31
CA PHE A 538 -28.37 5.95 -23.42
C PHE A 538 -28.90 6.40 -24.79
N SER A 539 -30.23 6.57 -24.89
CA SER A 539 -30.90 7.14 -26.06
C SER A 539 -32.27 7.71 -25.67
N SER A 540 -32.96 8.35 -26.60
CA SER A 540 -34.35 8.80 -26.41
C SER A 540 -35.36 7.65 -26.24
N LEU A 541 -34.98 6.42 -26.60
CA LEU A 541 -35.85 5.23 -26.59
C LEU A 541 -35.40 4.18 -25.55
N LEU A 542 -34.16 4.25 -25.09
CA LEU A 542 -33.56 3.25 -24.19
C LEU A 542 -32.97 3.93 -22.96
N GLN A 543 -33.40 3.47 -21.81
CA GLN A 543 -32.79 3.82 -20.53
C GLN A 543 -32.05 2.60 -19.98
N ALA A 544 -30.80 2.76 -19.65
CA ALA A 544 -29.98 1.72 -19.03
C ALA A 544 -29.63 2.12 -17.61
N SER A 545 -29.65 1.16 -16.70
CA SER A 545 -29.22 1.34 -15.32
C SER A 545 -28.41 0.14 -14.87
N VAL A 546 -27.48 0.37 -13.96
CA VAL A 546 -26.75 -0.66 -13.21
C VAL A 546 -27.17 -0.57 -11.75
N LYS A 547 -27.27 -1.70 -11.09
CA LYS A 547 -27.45 -1.77 -9.64
C LYS A 547 -26.30 -2.58 -9.04
N LEU A 548 -25.51 -1.97 -8.15
CA LEU A 548 -24.50 -2.67 -7.39
C LEU A 548 -25.20 -3.60 -6.38
N ALA A 549 -24.89 -4.88 -6.43
CA ALA A 549 -25.55 -5.90 -5.60
C ALA A 549 -25.12 -5.88 -4.12
N ARG A 550 -24.00 -5.24 -3.81
CA ARG A 550 -23.47 -5.10 -2.45
C ARG A 550 -23.44 -3.63 -2.05
N PRO A 551 -23.54 -3.30 -0.74
CA PRO A 551 -23.34 -1.94 -0.25
C PRO A 551 -21.95 -1.41 -0.67
N LEU A 552 -21.91 -0.12 -1.00
CA LEU A 552 -20.69 0.64 -1.24
C LEU A 552 -20.29 1.35 0.05
N VAL A 553 -19.19 0.96 0.64
CA VAL A 553 -18.59 1.66 1.80
C VAL A 553 -17.57 2.65 1.26
N ALA A 554 -17.85 3.94 1.42
CA ALA A 554 -16.96 5.01 0.98
C ALA A 554 -16.21 5.62 2.16
N ILE A 555 -14.88 5.66 2.04
CA ILE A 555 -13.97 6.14 3.06
C ILE A 555 -12.94 7.12 2.47
N GLY A 556 -12.15 7.73 3.35
CA GLY A 556 -11.24 8.81 3.01
C GLY A 556 -11.87 10.20 3.21
N ALA A 557 -11.04 11.22 3.32
CA ALA A 557 -11.49 12.59 3.62
C ALA A 557 -12.51 13.15 2.61
N PRO A 558 -12.35 12.97 1.28
CA PRO A 558 -13.30 13.51 0.30
C PRO A 558 -14.53 12.61 0.03
N ALA A 559 -14.71 11.51 0.78
CA ALA A 559 -15.77 10.53 0.50
C ALA A 559 -17.17 11.16 0.42
N ALA A 560 -17.53 11.97 1.41
CA ALA A 560 -18.85 12.63 1.47
C ALA A 560 -19.12 13.57 0.28
N ALA A 561 -18.08 14.02 -0.39
CA ALA A 561 -18.16 14.99 -1.47
C ALA A 561 -18.54 14.36 -2.83
N TYR A 562 -18.09 13.15 -3.11
CA TYR A 562 -18.21 12.52 -4.43
C TYR A 562 -19.10 11.27 -4.43
N TYR A 563 -19.03 10.43 -3.41
CA TYR A 563 -19.69 9.12 -3.41
C TYR A 563 -21.21 9.13 -3.37
N PRO A 564 -21.92 10.13 -2.79
CA PRO A 564 -23.38 10.19 -2.90
C PRO A 564 -23.86 10.18 -4.36
N GLU A 565 -23.22 10.94 -5.23
CA GLU A 565 -23.58 10.99 -6.64
C GLU A 565 -23.13 9.73 -7.40
N VAL A 566 -21.93 9.18 -7.08
CA VAL A 566 -21.48 7.90 -7.63
C VAL A 566 -22.45 6.78 -7.29
N ALA A 567 -22.84 6.66 -6.03
CA ALA A 567 -23.78 5.64 -5.56
C ALA A 567 -25.16 5.78 -6.23
N ARG A 568 -25.66 7.02 -6.38
CA ARG A 568 -26.92 7.28 -7.07
C ARG A 568 -26.87 6.78 -8.53
N ARG A 569 -25.79 7.04 -9.26
CA ARG A 569 -25.60 6.60 -10.66
C ARG A 569 -25.49 5.09 -10.81
N LEU A 570 -24.88 4.44 -9.83
CA LEU A 570 -24.67 2.98 -9.84
C LEU A 570 -25.76 2.21 -9.07
N GLY A 571 -26.84 2.87 -8.64
CA GLY A 571 -27.91 2.23 -7.87
C GLY A 571 -27.42 1.51 -6.62
N ALA A 572 -26.33 2.01 -5.99
CA ALA A 572 -25.68 1.40 -4.86
C ALA A 572 -26.28 1.91 -3.52
N GLU A 573 -26.41 1.02 -2.56
CA GLU A 573 -26.62 1.40 -1.17
C GLU A 573 -25.28 1.95 -0.64
N LEU A 574 -25.28 3.21 -0.17
CA LEU A 574 -24.07 3.91 0.27
C LEU A 574 -23.97 3.93 1.79
N ALA A 575 -22.83 3.52 2.32
CA ALA A 575 -22.45 3.69 3.70
C ALA A 575 -21.17 4.57 3.77
N ILE A 576 -21.26 5.71 4.44
CA ILE A 576 -20.12 6.55 4.81
C ILE A 576 -20.05 6.51 6.33
N PRO A 577 -19.14 5.74 6.95
CA PRO A 577 -19.10 5.63 8.39
C PRO A 577 -18.65 6.94 9.04
N ALA A 578 -19.07 7.19 10.27
CA ALA A 578 -18.41 8.16 11.13
C ALA A 578 -16.90 7.80 11.17
N HIS A 579 -16.03 8.78 11.21
CA HIS A 579 -14.57 8.56 11.15
C HIS A 579 -14.03 8.00 9.81
N ALA A 580 -14.79 8.07 8.71
CA ALA A 580 -14.33 7.68 7.37
C ALA A 580 -12.98 8.31 7.00
N ALA A 581 -12.70 9.51 7.47
CA ALA A 581 -11.48 10.25 7.18
C ALA A 581 -10.21 9.68 7.86
N VAL A 582 -10.35 8.85 8.89
CA VAL A 582 -9.25 8.19 9.63
C VAL A 582 -9.42 6.67 9.65
N CYS A 583 -10.18 6.14 8.70
CA CYS A 583 -10.51 4.72 8.60
C CYS A 583 -9.28 3.81 8.55
N ASN A 584 -8.21 4.25 7.88
CA ASN A 584 -6.95 3.51 7.78
C ASN A 584 -6.31 3.32 9.16
N ALA A 585 -6.26 4.37 9.98
CA ALA A 585 -5.74 4.27 11.33
C ALA A 585 -6.62 3.40 12.24
N VAL A 586 -7.96 3.42 12.05
CA VAL A 586 -8.88 2.49 12.73
C VAL A 586 -8.56 1.05 12.31
N GLY A 587 -8.44 0.79 11.03
CA GLY A 587 -8.12 -0.55 10.50
C GLY A 587 -6.74 -1.03 10.91
N ALA A 588 -5.78 -0.12 11.05
CA ALA A 588 -4.45 -0.44 11.52
C ALA A 588 -4.45 -1.12 12.89
N VAL A 589 -5.40 -0.79 13.78
CA VAL A 589 -5.45 -1.34 15.13
C VAL A 589 -6.62 -2.31 15.35
N ALA A 590 -7.62 -2.32 14.46
CA ALA A 590 -8.76 -3.24 14.55
C ALA A 590 -8.48 -4.63 13.93
N GLY A 591 -7.32 -4.80 13.30
CA GLY A 591 -6.90 -6.05 12.66
C GLY A 591 -6.65 -7.20 13.65
N VAL A 592 -6.53 -8.41 13.12
CA VAL A 592 -6.16 -9.61 13.86
C VAL A 592 -4.82 -10.14 13.37
N VAL A 593 -4.12 -10.90 14.21
CA VAL A 593 -2.95 -11.66 13.74
C VAL A 593 -3.44 -12.87 12.99
N SER A 594 -2.89 -13.11 11.79
CA SER A 594 -3.21 -14.28 10.98
C SER A 594 -1.94 -14.82 10.32
N GLU A 595 -1.72 -16.12 10.45
CA GLU A 595 -0.57 -16.81 9.84
C GLU A 595 -1.05 -18.08 9.12
N THR A 596 -0.57 -18.23 7.89
CA THR A 596 -0.89 -19.37 7.03
C THR A 596 0.34 -20.24 6.84
N VAL A 597 0.18 -21.55 7.04
CA VAL A 597 1.23 -22.54 6.75
C VAL A 597 0.68 -23.61 5.84
N GLU A 598 1.42 -23.91 4.78
CA GLU A 598 1.10 -24.97 3.81
C GLU A 598 2.18 -26.06 3.85
N ILE A 599 1.77 -27.30 3.99
CA ILE A 599 2.62 -28.49 3.88
C ILE A 599 2.18 -29.30 2.68
N LEU A 600 3.12 -29.48 1.77
CA LEU A 600 2.89 -30.27 0.57
C LEU A 600 3.15 -31.76 0.82
N VAL A 601 2.32 -32.59 0.22
CA VAL A 601 2.54 -34.03 0.02
C VAL A 601 2.52 -34.32 -1.48
N ASN A 602 3.55 -34.98 -2.01
CA ASN A 602 3.56 -35.46 -3.39
C ASN A 602 3.97 -36.92 -3.47
N GLN A 603 3.79 -37.54 -4.63
CA GLN A 603 4.17 -38.93 -4.89
C GLN A 603 5.35 -38.98 -5.86
N PRO A 604 6.61 -38.97 -5.38
CA PRO A 604 7.81 -38.96 -6.23
C PRO A 604 7.99 -40.28 -6.99
N SER A 605 7.47 -41.41 -6.44
CA SER A 605 7.50 -42.72 -7.09
C SER A 605 6.33 -43.57 -6.61
N PHE A 606 6.07 -44.68 -7.26
CA PHE A 606 4.99 -45.61 -6.89
C PHE A 606 5.11 -46.03 -5.43
N LYS A 607 4.01 -45.89 -4.65
CA LYS A 607 3.93 -46.17 -3.22
C LYS A 607 4.89 -45.35 -2.33
N VAL A 608 5.38 -44.21 -2.78
CA VAL A 608 6.15 -43.31 -1.91
C VAL A 608 5.43 -41.96 -1.85
N PHE A 609 4.92 -41.60 -0.66
CA PHE A 609 4.24 -40.32 -0.39
C PHE A 609 5.15 -39.45 0.45
N ARG A 610 5.68 -38.41 -0.16
CA ARG A 610 6.66 -37.54 0.44
C ARG A 610 6.02 -36.28 1.03
N VAL A 611 6.24 -36.07 2.32
CA VAL A 611 5.83 -34.85 3.04
C VAL A 611 7.00 -33.86 3.05
N HIS A 612 6.78 -32.66 2.55
CA HIS A 612 7.75 -31.56 2.53
C HIS A 612 7.59 -30.71 3.79
N ASP A 613 7.95 -31.28 4.95
CA ASP A 613 7.96 -30.55 6.22
C ASP A 613 9.21 -29.65 6.28
N PRO A 614 9.11 -28.36 6.64
CA PRO A 614 10.28 -27.48 6.85
C PRO A 614 11.32 -28.03 7.83
N ASN A 615 10.91 -28.87 8.78
CA ASN A 615 11.80 -29.54 9.74
C ASN A 615 12.50 -30.77 9.18
N GLY A 616 12.16 -31.21 7.97
CA GLY A 616 12.78 -32.34 7.26
C GLY A 616 11.78 -33.13 6.42
N ILE A 617 12.23 -33.55 5.25
CA ILE A 617 11.45 -34.38 4.33
C ILE A 617 11.20 -35.76 4.95
N LYS A 618 9.99 -36.29 4.80
CA LYS A 618 9.64 -37.62 5.30
C LYS A 618 8.80 -38.40 4.30
N ASP A 619 9.20 -39.63 4.03
CA ASP A 619 8.55 -40.54 3.10
C ASP A 619 7.63 -41.55 3.85
N TYR A 620 6.50 -41.89 3.24
CA TYR A 620 5.49 -42.84 3.72
C TYR A 620 5.11 -43.78 2.57
N GLU A 621 4.72 -45.02 2.93
CA GLU A 621 4.25 -45.99 1.95
C GLU A 621 2.76 -45.82 1.60
N ASP A 622 2.01 -45.14 2.46
CA ASP A 622 0.58 -44.89 2.31
C ASP A 622 0.24 -43.40 2.35
N PRO A 623 -0.78 -42.94 1.60
CA PRO A 623 -1.19 -41.55 1.59
C PRO A 623 -1.80 -41.08 2.91
N ALA A 624 -2.55 -41.92 3.63
CA ALA A 624 -3.27 -41.51 4.83
C ALA A 624 -2.32 -41.08 5.97
N PRO A 625 -1.24 -41.81 6.35
CA PRO A 625 -0.26 -41.33 7.32
C PRO A 625 0.50 -40.07 6.86
N ALA A 626 0.77 -39.97 5.55
CA ALA A 626 1.42 -38.78 5.00
C ALA A 626 0.56 -37.49 5.14
N LEU A 627 -0.74 -37.62 4.80
CA LEU A 627 -1.71 -36.53 4.94
C LEU A 627 -1.92 -36.15 6.40
N GLU A 628 -1.99 -37.13 7.30
CA GLU A 628 -2.12 -36.86 8.74
C GLU A 628 -0.88 -36.16 9.31
N HIS A 629 0.32 -36.57 8.88
CA HIS A 629 1.55 -35.81 9.21
C HIS A 629 1.45 -34.37 8.70
N ALA A 630 1.11 -34.14 7.44
CA ALA A 630 1.01 -32.81 6.86
C ALA A 630 -0.02 -31.94 7.60
N ARG A 631 -1.20 -32.48 7.95
CA ARG A 631 -2.21 -31.77 8.75
C ARG A 631 -1.69 -31.36 10.13
N ARG A 632 -1.05 -32.29 10.85
CA ARG A 632 -0.51 -32.01 12.17
C ARG A 632 0.61 -30.99 12.09
N ALA A 633 1.58 -31.17 11.20
CA ALA A 633 2.72 -30.26 11.05
C ALA A 633 2.28 -28.85 10.64
N SER A 634 1.39 -28.72 9.65
CA SER A 634 0.87 -27.41 9.25
C SER A 634 0.14 -26.69 10.39
N ARG A 635 -0.66 -27.44 11.19
CA ARG A 635 -1.37 -26.92 12.36
C ARG A 635 -0.43 -26.40 13.45
N GLU A 636 0.57 -27.20 13.82
CA GLU A 636 1.55 -26.85 14.86
C GLU A 636 2.42 -25.66 14.46
N LEU A 637 2.86 -25.65 13.21
CA LEU A 637 3.66 -24.54 12.65
C LEU A 637 2.84 -23.25 12.55
N ALA A 638 1.58 -23.31 12.10
CA ALA A 638 0.70 -22.14 12.03
C ALA A 638 0.43 -21.52 13.41
N LEU A 639 0.14 -22.37 14.42
CA LEU A 639 -0.04 -21.92 15.80
C LEU A 639 1.23 -21.27 16.37
N THR A 640 2.40 -21.84 16.05
CA THR A 640 3.70 -21.33 16.51
C THR A 640 3.99 -19.99 15.84
N ALA A 641 3.77 -19.88 14.51
CA ALA A 641 3.93 -18.65 13.76
C ALA A 641 3.01 -17.53 14.28
N ALA A 642 1.72 -17.83 14.51
CA ALA A 642 0.76 -16.86 15.01
C ALA A 642 1.13 -16.35 16.42
N ARG A 643 1.60 -17.21 17.32
CA ARG A 643 2.11 -16.77 18.64
C ARG A 643 3.35 -15.91 18.52
N ARG A 644 4.28 -16.27 17.64
CA ARG A 644 5.47 -15.48 17.33
C ARG A 644 5.08 -14.10 16.77
N ALA A 645 4.10 -14.07 15.87
CA ALA A 645 3.57 -12.84 15.30
C ALA A 645 2.75 -11.99 16.30
N GLY A 646 2.48 -12.50 17.50
CA GLY A 646 1.84 -11.76 18.59
C GLY A 646 0.37 -12.08 18.82
N ALA A 647 -0.15 -13.20 18.34
CA ALA A 647 -1.50 -13.63 18.63
C ALA A 647 -1.65 -14.09 20.10
N ALA A 648 -2.67 -13.60 20.78
CA ALA A 648 -3.16 -14.16 22.06
C ALA A 648 -4.18 -15.25 21.73
N HIS A 649 -3.97 -16.46 22.25
CA HIS A 649 -4.89 -17.58 22.12
C HIS A 649 -5.34 -17.87 20.66
N PRO A 650 -4.40 -18.15 19.71
CA PRO A 650 -4.77 -18.33 18.33
C PRO A 650 -5.61 -19.58 18.12
N HIS A 651 -6.68 -19.47 17.32
CA HIS A 651 -7.47 -20.56 16.81
C HIS A 651 -6.93 -20.96 15.43
N VAL A 652 -6.96 -22.27 15.09
CA VAL A 652 -6.46 -22.75 13.81
C VAL A 652 -7.50 -23.58 13.07
N GLU A 653 -7.71 -23.22 11.81
CA GLU A 653 -8.50 -23.97 10.84
C GLU A 653 -7.56 -24.68 9.87
N THR A 654 -7.83 -25.96 9.57
CA THR A 654 -7.00 -26.76 8.67
C THR A 654 -7.86 -27.36 7.56
N SER A 655 -7.42 -27.20 6.33
CA SER A 655 -8.02 -27.81 5.14
C SER A 655 -6.97 -28.63 4.38
N VAL A 656 -7.42 -29.62 3.60
CA VAL A 656 -6.56 -30.38 2.68
C VAL A 656 -7.19 -30.32 1.30
N SER A 657 -6.41 -29.91 0.32
CA SER A 657 -6.76 -30.00 -1.09
C SER A 657 -5.94 -31.11 -1.74
N GLU A 658 -6.58 -31.99 -2.51
CA GLU A 658 -5.96 -33.12 -3.18
C GLU A 658 -6.10 -32.95 -4.69
N ARG A 659 -5.01 -33.19 -5.41
CA ARG A 659 -5.00 -33.25 -6.86
C ARG A 659 -4.70 -34.68 -7.29
N LEU A 660 -5.69 -35.32 -7.89
CA LEU A 660 -5.58 -36.67 -8.44
C LEU A 660 -5.11 -36.58 -9.90
N ALA A 661 -4.27 -37.51 -10.32
CA ALA A 661 -3.91 -37.72 -11.72
C ALA A 661 -4.45 -39.04 -12.22
N HIS A 662 -4.95 -39.06 -13.46
CA HIS A 662 -5.45 -40.27 -14.12
C HIS A 662 -4.30 -41.01 -14.81
N ALA A 663 -3.95 -42.19 -14.35
CA ALA A 663 -3.15 -43.12 -15.13
C ALA A 663 -4.11 -43.94 -16.00
N GLY A 664 -4.06 -43.78 -17.32
CA GLY A 664 -4.98 -44.45 -18.26
C GLY A 664 -5.20 -45.94 -17.91
N GLN A 665 -6.45 -46.36 -17.84
CA GLN A 665 -7.01 -47.64 -17.32
C GLN A 665 -7.29 -47.70 -15.81
N GLY A 666 -7.98 -46.67 -15.24
CA GLY A 666 -8.95 -46.98 -14.20
C GLY A 666 -8.55 -46.78 -12.73
N ALA A 667 -7.40 -46.19 -12.41
CA ALA A 667 -7.12 -45.81 -11.03
C ALA A 667 -6.56 -44.41 -10.94
N ASP A 668 -7.26 -43.55 -10.20
CA ASP A 668 -6.74 -42.24 -9.80
C ASP A 668 -5.64 -42.44 -8.75
N TYR A 669 -4.54 -41.72 -8.89
CA TYR A 669 -3.49 -41.70 -7.88
C TYR A 669 -3.26 -40.26 -7.38
N LEU A 670 -2.87 -40.13 -6.13
CA LEU A 670 -2.57 -38.84 -5.52
C LEU A 670 -1.31 -38.23 -6.14
N ALA A 671 -1.48 -37.26 -7.04
CA ALA A 671 -0.34 -36.56 -7.63
C ALA A 671 0.25 -35.58 -6.62
N GLU A 672 -0.59 -34.84 -5.92
CA GLU A 672 -0.20 -33.83 -4.96
C GLU A 672 -1.34 -33.53 -3.98
N ALA A 673 -1.01 -33.28 -2.72
CA ALA A 673 -1.95 -32.73 -1.75
C ALA A 673 -1.29 -31.59 -0.96
N VAL A 674 -2.08 -30.60 -0.55
CA VAL A 674 -1.62 -29.48 0.27
C VAL A 674 -2.48 -29.42 1.53
N ALA A 675 -1.85 -29.60 2.69
CA ALA A 675 -2.46 -29.31 3.99
C ALA A 675 -2.20 -27.83 4.32
N ARG A 676 -3.27 -27.03 4.32
CA ARG A 676 -3.24 -25.60 4.63
C ARG A 676 -3.87 -25.37 5.99
N SER A 677 -3.12 -24.74 6.90
CA SER A 677 -3.59 -24.31 8.21
C SER A 677 -3.49 -22.81 8.35
N ILE A 678 -4.58 -22.16 8.80
CA ILE A 678 -4.66 -20.73 9.07
C ILE A 678 -4.90 -20.55 10.56
N ALA A 679 -3.96 -19.94 11.26
CA ALA A 679 -4.07 -19.62 12.68
C ALA A 679 -4.35 -18.13 12.87
N THR A 680 -5.50 -17.80 13.48
CA THR A 680 -5.96 -16.44 13.73
C THR A 680 -6.13 -16.18 15.22
N GLY A 681 -5.75 -14.97 15.67
CA GLY A 681 -5.95 -14.55 17.05
C GLY A 681 -5.94 -13.03 17.21
N ARG A 682 -6.50 -12.54 18.30
CA ARG A 682 -6.36 -11.12 18.64
C ARG A 682 -4.90 -10.81 18.97
N PRO A 683 -4.41 -9.60 18.71
CA PRO A 683 -3.08 -9.21 19.15
C PRO A 683 -2.99 -9.26 20.68
N LEU A 684 -1.82 -9.62 21.21
CA LEU A 684 -1.55 -9.60 22.62
C LEU A 684 -1.50 -8.15 23.10
N ALA A 685 -2.53 -7.72 23.80
CA ALA A 685 -2.58 -6.41 24.46
C ALA A 685 -1.99 -6.52 25.90
N GLY A 686 -1.33 -5.49 26.34
CA GLY A 686 -0.74 -5.43 27.69
C GLY A 686 0.41 -4.44 27.78
N HIS A 687 1.01 -4.31 28.95
CA HIS A 687 2.23 -3.51 29.12
C HIS A 687 3.43 -4.37 28.72
N ALA A 688 4.12 -3.99 27.66
CA ALA A 688 5.37 -4.64 27.27
C ALA A 688 6.47 -4.26 28.28
N ALA A 689 7.20 -5.26 28.78
CA ALA A 689 8.51 -4.98 29.36
C ALA A 689 9.37 -4.38 28.22
N VAL A 690 9.99 -3.22 28.46
CA VAL A 690 10.85 -2.54 27.48
C VAL A 690 11.89 -3.54 26.98
N PRO A 691 11.88 -3.93 25.70
CA PRO A 691 12.96 -4.78 25.20
C PRO A 691 14.21 -3.90 25.09
N HIS A 692 15.26 -4.23 25.82
CA HIS A 692 16.59 -3.75 25.50
C HIS A 692 16.97 -4.37 24.14
N ILE A 693 16.89 -3.56 23.09
CA ILE A 693 17.45 -3.89 21.77
C ILE A 693 18.97 -3.73 21.93
N GLY A 694 19.67 -4.88 22.20
CA GLY A 694 21.12 -4.98 22.19
C GLY A 694 21.65 -5.14 20.77
#